data_969b6afc723f1931bc682109b418830d
#
_entry.id   969b6afc723f1931bc682109b418830d
#
_cell.length_a   1.000
_cell.length_b   1.000
_cell.length_c   1.000
_cell.angle_alpha   90.00
_cell.angle_beta   90.00
_cell.angle_gamma   90.00
#
_symmetry.space_group_name_H-M   'P 1'
#
loop_
_entity.id
_entity.type
_entity.pdbx_description
1 polymer ?
#
loop_
_entity_poly.entity_id
_entity_poly.type
_entity_poly.pdbx_seq_one_letter_code
_entity_poly.pdbx_strand_id
1 'polypeptide(L)'
;MKMKYLAGVMLLMAGLCSLSSCSDDDDYSAATGNVISTIETGDASVTAISAVVSGKVLDLSKQDAGAYAVGVVYGTNPDPTTAGSKQPGVIDAEGNVTVTLSGLTKGNTYYYATYVQLQGIVTKFGEVKSFVATDAQIATAGATDVTATKATLSATANGLEGILIEGETQMNYGFKISTSEADVENGINYPISASAKTISQRVEGLLPGTTYYYTSYFELGDGFVYGETKSFTTPAQTMEYVDLGLSILWAKCNLGAESEEETGTLLGYGDLTGVNQSTYLIDYNTVEDIAGTDKDIMKKVNVDAGALMRSSTPTADQMSELIAKTTQTEVEVKGVKGIRFTAANGNSIFMPYTGYRNGTAKVGEGNQGLYWSGNNYSIATDYSQTLNLTNGIASSGVSARNLGLAIRPVRMSPELKVDNSKLVVGDLENNGRIRIEIFNQYGSTGSNPGINQAQIKFTKNMVVTFRLSGLTDNMKEGAGSHVAGLEYADASWDPSRWSNFDNSKYDANVTGDGLYTVWMETGDAEAEGAAVFCVDINNLAADAIDASKITAEIVSIKFDVDPEFSMDFSKTEFNNKDGNGTDGRIEIFNEYGNTKANGVDASALSFAGNLIVNFTITGIDGNLKDSASKNYKTELSYATPSWYPSYWGGSEFGRTYVKGDGTYEVSASLADKCSGAVVWSIELYDLWKDLVDPTQVKVKINHVLTPGK
;
A
#
# COMPACT_ATOMS: atom_id res chain seq x y z
N MET A 1 32.56 11.57 -20.67
CA MET A 1 33.07 11.11 -21.98
C MET A 1 32.02 11.09 -23.10
N LYS A 2 30.72 11.26 -22.82
CA LYS A 2 29.64 11.24 -23.80
C LYS A 2 29.30 12.59 -24.45
N MET A 3 29.66 13.70 -23.86
CA MET A 3 29.44 15.04 -24.44
C MET A 3 30.31 15.41 -25.67
N LYS A 4 31.41 14.66 -25.89
CA LYS A 4 32.29 14.92 -27.04
C LYS A 4 31.81 14.28 -28.36
N TYR A 5 30.92 13.29 -28.33
CA TYR A 5 30.38 12.64 -29.53
C TYR A 5 29.17 13.38 -30.10
N LEU A 6 28.36 14.07 -29.29
CA LEU A 6 27.23 14.83 -29.77
C LEU A 6 27.66 16.12 -30.54
N ALA A 7 28.77 16.70 -30.10
CA ALA A 7 29.35 17.86 -30.81
C ALA A 7 29.97 17.49 -32.17
N GLY A 8 30.42 16.24 -32.33
CA GLY A 8 31.01 15.75 -33.58
C GLY A 8 29.97 15.49 -34.69
N VAL A 9 28.80 15.04 -34.33
CA VAL A 9 27.71 14.76 -35.29
C VAL A 9 27.05 16.05 -35.77
N MET A 10 26.90 17.06 -34.93
CA MET A 10 26.38 18.37 -35.34
C MET A 10 27.36 19.15 -36.26
N LEU A 11 28.68 18.92 -36.10
CA LEU A 11 29.64 19.60 -36.94
C LEU A 11 29.76 18.97 -38.33
N LEU A 12 29.41 17.68 -38.49
CA LEU A 12 29.40 17.01 -39.82
C LEU A 12 28.20 17.43 -40.69
N MET A 13 27.05 17.78 -40.08
CA MET A 13 25.90 18.29 -40.83
C MET A 13 26.05 19.76 -41.26
N ALA A 14 26.87 20.55 -40.56
CA ALA A 14 27.16 21.93 -40.94
C ALA A 14 28.22 22.05 -42.06
N GLY A 15 28.97 20.98 -42.32
CA GLY A 15 30.06 20.99 -43.31
C GLY A 15 29.66 20.62 -44.76
N LEU A 16 28.40 20.19 -44.96
CA LEU A 16 27.91 19.80 -46.30
C LEU A 16 27.14 20.89 -47.05
N CYS A 17 27.03 22.08 -46.46
CA CYS A 17 26.33 23.22 -47.08
C CYS A 17 27.26 24.24 -47.79
N SER A 18 28.55 23.98 -47.96
CA SER A 18 29.48 24.96 -48.53
C SER A 18 30.33 24.47 -49.69
N LEU A 19 29.74 23.78 -50.65
CA LEU A 19 30.31 23.60 -51.95
C LEU A 19 29.20 23.63 -53.04
N SER A 20 28.76 24.79 -53.41
CA SER A 20 28.23 25.05 -54.75
C SER A 20 28.71 26.41 -55.20
N SER A 21 29.71 26.37 -56.01
CA SER A 21 30.18 27.44 -56.83
C SER A 21 29.28 27.60 -58.04
N CYS A 22 28.81 28.80 -58.21
CA CYS A 22 28.47 29.50 -59.46
C CYS A 22 27.78 28.77 -60.62
N SER A 23 26.49 29.11 -60.85
CA SER A 23 26.08 29.78 -62.08
C SER A 23 24.61 30.17 -61.97
N ASP A 24 24.34 31.38 -62.32
CA ASP A 24 23.09 32.01 -62.72
C ASP A 24 21.82 31.12 -62.72
N ASP A 25 21.20 30.96 -61.56
CA ASP A 25 19.79 30.60 -61.39
C ASP A 25 19.32 31.04 -60.01
N ASP A 26 19.35 32.34 -59.76
CA ASP A 26 19.00 32.96 -58.47
C ASP A 26 17.51 32.86 -58.10
N ASP A 27 16.64 32.37 -58.98
CA ASP A 27 15.21 32.28 -58.73
C ASP A 27 14.71 30.96 -58.11
N TYR A 28 15.51 29.91 -58.15
CA TYR A 28 15.08 28.59 -57.68
C TYR A 28 15.50 28.22 -56.27
N SER A 29 16.59 28.77 -55.80
CA SER A 29 17.12 28.40 -54.46
C SER A 29 16.37 29.06 -53.31
N ALA A 30 15.76 30.23 -53.55
CA ALA A 30 14.97 30.92 -52.54
C ALA A 30 13.58 30.30 -52.32
N ALA A 31 13.01 29.64 -53.31
CA ALA A 31 11.70 28.98 -53.22
C ALA A 31 11.78 27.60 -52.57
N THR A 32 12.93 26.92 -52.63
CA THR A 32 13.08 25.52 -52.09
C THR A 32 13.72 25.45 -50.72
N GLY A 33 14.32 26.52 -50.20
CA GLY A 33 15.11 26.52 -49.00
C GLY A 33 14.30 26.48 -47.68
N ASN A 34 13.02 26.82 -47.69
CA ASN A 34 12.26 27.05 -46.46
C ASN A 34 10.96 26.24 -46.35
N VAL A 35 10.72 25.25 -47.19
CA VAL A 35 9.35 24.72 -47.35
C VAL A 35 9.11 23.37 -46.75
N ILE A 36 10.14 22.58 -46.46
CA ILE A 36 9.99 21.25 -45.90
C ILE A 36 11.05 21.07 -44.80
N SER A 37 10.65 21.09 -43.53
CA SER A 37 11.57 20.87 -42.43
C SER A 37 11.74 19.39 -42.09
N THR A 38 10.69 18.59 -42.19
CA THR A 38 10.70 17.21 -41.78
C THR A 38 9.81 16.35 -42.67
N ILE A 39 10.32 15.20 -43.09
CA ILE A 39 9.55 14.14 -43.73
C ILE A 39 9.73 12.88 -42.88
N GLU A 40 8.64 12.36 -42.38
CA GLU A 40 8.62 11.14 -41.58
C GLU A 40 7.91 10.04 -42.36
N THR A 41 8.52 8.87 -42.40
CA THR A 41 7.88 7.64 -42.89
C THR A 41 7.24 6.96 -41.67
N GLY A 42 5.93 6.84 -41.67
CA GLY A 42 5.18 6.15 -40.61
C GLY A 42 5.12 4.65 -40.87
N ASP A 43 4.36 3.95 -40.06
CA ASP A 43 4.22 2.50 -40.12
C ASP A 43 3.18 2.09 -41.17
N ALA A 44 3.28 0.81 -41.63
CA ALA A 44 2.38 0.21 -42.60
C ALA A 44 1.39 -0.74 -41.91
N SER A 45 0.10 -0.59 -42.21
CA SER A 45 -0.92 -1.61 -41.92
C SER A 45 -1.06 -2.54 -43.12
N VAL A 46 -0.68 -3.81 -42.98
CA VAL A 46 -0.38 -4.73 -44.09
C VAL A 46 -1.41 -5.85 -44.16
N THR A 47 -1.72 -6.26 -45.43
CA THR A 47 -2.39 -7.51 -45.76
C THR A 47 -1.52 -8.31 -46.78
N ALA A 48 -1.97 -9.52 -47.13
CA ALA A 48 -1.23 -10.34 -48.10
C ALA A 48 -1.05 -9.68 -49.49
N ILE A 49 -1.91 -8.75 -49.85
CA ILE A 49 -1.98 -8.17 -51.22
C ILE A 49 -2.00 -6.65 -51.24
N SER A 50 -2.05 -5.99 -50.06
CA SER A 50 -2.10 -4.54 -49.95
C SER A 50 -1.47 -4.03 -48.64
N ALA A 51 -1.11 -2.76 -48.61
CA ALA A 51 -0.68 -2.08 -47.39
C ALA A 51 -1.21 -0.63 -47.37
N VAL A 52 -1.61 -0.15 -46.21
CA VAL A 52 -1.87 1.27 -45.97
C VAL A 52 -0.67 1.83 -45.22
N VAL A 53 0.03 2.74 -45.83
CA VAL A 53 1.23 3.38 -45.29
C VAL A 53 0.87 4.78 -44.82
N SER A 54 1.30 5.12 -43.61
CA SER A 54 1.24 6.47 -43.06
C SER A 54 2.59 7.19 -43.22
N GLY A 55 2.54 8.51 -43.21
CA GLY A 55 3.73 9.37 -43.15
C GLY A 55 3.35 10.76 -42.71
N LYS A 56 4.33 11.61 -42.48
CA LYS A 56 4.09 12.99 -42.07
C LYS A 56 5.06 13.93 -42.79
N VAL A 57 4.51 15.06 -43.24
CA VAL A 57 5.28 16.11 -43.89
C VAL A 57 4.92 17.43 -43.23
N LEU A 58 5.87 18.07 -42.58
CA LEU A 58 5.69 19.35 -41.90
C LEU A 58 6.10 20.53 -42.80
N ASP A 59 5.47 21.67 -42.57
CA ASP A 59 5.72 22.97 -43.24
C ASP A 59 5.33 23.07 -44.72
N LEU A 60 4.47 22.17 -45.22
CA LEU A 60 3.86 22.29 -46.56
C LEU A 60 2.77 23.37 -46.64
N SER A 61 2.26 23.87 -45.54
CA SER A 61 1.06 24.73 -45.44
C SER A 61 1.17 26.11 -46.13
N LYS A 62 2.30 26.46 -46.69
CA LYS A 62 2.56 27.78 -47.33
C LYS A 62 2.62 27.73 -48.86
N GLN A 63 2.36 26.59 -49.48
CA GLN A 63 2.41 26.39 -50.92
C GLN A 63 1.01 26.17 -51.51
N ASP A 64 0.75 26.71 -52.69
CA ASP A 64 -0.46 26.40 -53.44
C ASP A 64 -0.57 24.90 -53.72
N ALA A 65 -1.78 24.33 -53.52
CA ALA A 65 -2.06 22.89 -53.61
C ALA A 65 -1.69 22.20 -54.94
N GLY A 66 -1.22 22.94 -55.93
CA GLY A 66 -0.71 22.38 -57.23
C GLY A 66 0.81 22.36 -57.31
N ALA A 67 1.53 22.90 -56.34
CA ALA A 67 2.99 23.06 -56.38
C ALA A 67 3.79 21.83 -55.89
N TYR A 68 3.12 20.86 -55.29
CA TYR A 68 3.77 19.64 -54.77
C TYR A 68 2.92 18.40 -54.97
N ALA A 69 3.60 17.24 -54.97
CA ALA A 69 2.99 15.92 -54.89
C ALA A 69 3.61 15.16 -53.73
N VAL A 70 2.76 14.48 -52.93
CA VAL A 70 3.17 13.62 -51.84
C VAL A 70 2.77 12.19 -52.08
N GLY A 71 3.45 11.25 -51.47
CA GLY A 71 3.12 9.83 -51.57
C GLY A 71 4.20 8.95 -50.94
N VAL A 72 4.21 7.72 -51.36
CA VAL A 72 5.18 6.72 -50.93
C VAL A 72 5.90 6.15 -52.17
N VAL A 73 7.21 6.08 -52.10
CA VAL A 73 8.01 5.26 -53.00
C VAL A 73 8.21 3.88 -52.39
N TYR A 74 8.03 2.81 -53.16
CA TYR A 74 8.13 1.46 -52.63
C TYR A 74 8.65 0.46 -53.65
N GLY A 75 9.20 -0.66 -53.19
CA GLY A 75 9.68 -1.76 -54.02
C GLY A 75 10.30 -2.86 -53.20
N THR A 76 10.79 -3.91 -53.86
CA THR A 76 11.49 -5.04 -53.21
C THR A 76 13.00 -4.81 -53.06
N ASN A 77 13.52 -3.70 -53.57
CA ASN A 77 14.91 -3.29 -53.37
C ASN A 77 15.03 -2.59 -52.00
N PRO A 78 16.04 -2.90 -51.16
CA PRO A 78 16.29 -2.24 -49.87
C PRO A 78 16.40 -0.70 -49.94
N ASP A 79 16.78 -0.15 -51.07
CA ASP A 79 16.70 1.31 -51.32
C ASP A 79 15.67 1.62 -52.40
N PRO A 80 14.39 1.84 -52.06
CA PRO A 80 13.35 2.15 -53.02
C PRO A 80 13.45 3.59 -53.55
N THR A 81 14.27 4.45 -52.96
CA THR A 81 14.38 5.87 -53.35
C THR A 81 15.07 6.02 -54.72
N THR A 82 15.88 5.05 -55.10
CA THR A 82 16.63 5.05 -56.36
C THR A 82 15.86 4.44 -57.56
N ALA A 83 15.05 3.39 -57.31
CA ALA A 83 14.36 2.65 -58.38
C ALA A 83 12.96 2.12 -57.97
N GLY A 84 12.38 2.60 -56.92
CA GLY A 84 11.06 2.19 -56.46
C GLY A 84 9.91 2.78 -57.25
N SER A 85 8.76 2.13 -57.20
CA SER A 85 7.51 2.65 -57.74
C SER A 85 6.94 3.75 -56.84
N LYS A 86 6.57 4.89 -57.42
CA LYS A 86 5.91 5.98 -56.67
C LYS A 86 4.40 5.77 -56.67
N GLN A 87 3.79 5.77 -55.50
CA GLN A 87 2.35 5.79 -55.30
C GLN A 87 1.95 7.12 -54.72
N PRO A 88 1.13 7.92 -55.41
CA PRO A 88 0.61 9.18 -54.88
C PRO A 88 -0.26 8.96 -53.64
N GLY A 89 -0.18 9.90 -52.67
CA GLY A 89 -0.90 9.88 -51.44
C GLY A 89 -1.82 11.08 -51.24
N VAL A 90 -2.61 11.02 -50.23
CA VAL A 90 -3.45 12.14 -49.75
C VAL A 90 -2.78 12.70 -48.50
N ILE A 91 -2.70 14.04 -48.43
CA ILE A 91 -2.20 14.78 -47.25
C ILE A 91 -3.34 15.55 -46.62
N ASP A 92 -3.45 15.49 -45.30
CA ASP A 92 -4.42 16.28 -44.53
C ASP A 92 -3.87 17.63 -44.08
N ALA A 93 -4.69 18.43 -43.38
CA ALA A 93 -4.32 19.76 -42.93
C ALA A 93 -3.22 19.75 -41.85
N GLU A 94 -3.05 18.65 -41.16
CA GLU A 94 -2.04 18.40 -40.13
C GLU A 94 -0.72 17.86 -40.66
N GLY A 95 -0.66 17.64 -41.98
CA GLY A 95 0.53 17.14 -42.71
C GLY A 95 0.66 15.62 -42.70
N ASN A 96 -0.35 14.87 -42.28
CA ASN A 96 -0.31 13.42 -42.36
C ASN A 96 -0.57 12.95 -43.80
N VAL A 97 0.27 12.03 -44.28
CA VAL A 97 0.19 11.43 -45.59
C VAL A 97 -0.32 10.01 -45.47
N THR A 98 -1.32 9.65 -46.25
CA THR A 98 -1.85 8.29 -46.27
C THR A 98 -1.81 7.76 -47.70
N VAL A 99 -1.27 6.55 -47.91
CA VAL A 99 -1.12 5.88 -49.19
C VAL A 99 -1.58 4.43 -49.06
N THR A 100 -2.41 3.99 -50.02
CA THR A 100 -2.74 2.56 -50.15
C THR A 100 -1.91 1.94 -51.29
N LEU A 101 -1.09 0.99 -50.93
CA LEU A 101 -0.36 0.12 -51.87
C LEU A 101 -1.22 -1.11 -52.15
N SER A 102 -1.31 -1.50 -53.43
CA SER A 102 -2.08 -2.68 -53.87
C SER A 102 -1.31 -3.53 -54.89
N GLY A 103 -1.76 -4.76 -55.08
CA GLY A 103 -1.09 -5.69 -55.99
C GLY A 103 0.23 -6.24 -55.46
N LEU A 104 0.38 -6.26 -54.10
CA LEU A 104 1.54 -6.84 -53.46
C LEU A 104 1.53 -8.36 -53.58
N THR A 105 2.70 -8.97 -53.53
CA THR A 105 2.89 -10.42 -53.55
C THR A 105 3.12 -10.92 -52.13
N LYS A 106 2.26 -11.82 -51.65
CA LYS A 106 2.36 -12.42 -50.30
C LYS A 106 3.74 -13.05 -50.11
N GLY A 107 4.33 -12.77 -48.92
CA GLY A 107 5.64 -13.27 -48.50
C GLY A 107 6.82 -12.40 -48.96
N ASN A 108 6.61 -11.41 -49.85
CA ASN A 108 7.69 -10.51 -50.24
C ASN A 108 7.88 -9.38 -49.21
N THR A 109 9.15 -9.05 -48.96
CA THR A 109 9.52 -7.83 -48.24
C THR A 109 9.48 -6.64 -49.21
N TYR A 110 8.80 -5.60 -48.81
CA TYR A 110 8.74 -4.31 -49.48
C TYR A 110 9.40 -3.24 -48.60
N TYR A 111 10.27 -2.46 -49.25
CA TYR A 111 10.88 -1.28 -48.64
C TYR A 111 10.15 -0.04 -49.14
N TYR A 112 9.97 0.96 -48.31
CA TYR A 112 9.20 2.15 -48.66
C TYR A 112 9.69 3.39 -47.91
N ALA A 113 9.44 4.57 -48.51
CA ALA A 113 9.70 5.85 -47.88
C ALA A 113 8.63 6.87 -48.30
N THR A 114 8.21 7.74 -47.40
CA THR A 114 7.38 8.90 -47.73
C THR A 114 8.18 9.85 -48.62
N TYR A 115 7.57 10.38 -49.67
CA TYR A 115 8.21 11.39 -50.50
C TYR A 115 7.39 12.66 -50.62
N VAL A 116 8.09 13.77 -50.88
CA VAL A 116 7.53 15.02 -51.35
C VAL A 116 8.27 15.40 -52.62
N GLN A 117 7.54 15.63 -53.71
CA GLN A 117 8.07 16.12 -54.97
C GLN A 117 7.57 17.53 -55.24
N LEU A 118 8.47 18.50 -55.32
CA LEU A 118 8.19 19.91 -55.57
C LEU A 118 8.29 20.19 -57.06
N GLN A 119 7.22 20.77 -57.64
CA GLN A 119 7.13 21.19 -59.05
C GLN A 119 7.59 20.13 -60.07
N GLY A 120 7.55 18.87 -59.68
CA GLY A 120 7.99 17.75 -60.55
C GLY A 120 9.52 17.60 -60.72
N ILE A 121 10.32 18.44 -60.06
CA ILE A 121 11.77 18.50 -60.28
C ILE A 121 12.56 17.93 -59.12
N VAL A 122 12.26 18.35 -57.89
CA VAL A 122 12.98 17.94 -56.67
C VAL A 122 12.14 16.97 -55.85
N THR A 123 12.71 15.78 -55.54
CA THR A 123 12.08 14.81 -54.65
C THR A 123 12.93 14.67 -53.38
N LYS A 124 12.29 14.80 -52.24
CA LYS A 124 12.87 14.51 -50.90
C LYS A 124 12.16 13.30 -50.31
N PHE A 125 12.87 12.52 -49.52
CA PHE A 125 12.38 11.27 -48.94
C PHE A 125 12.54 11.31 -47.43
N GLY A 126 11.64 10.64 -46.70
CA GLY A 126 11.79 10.25 -45.32
C GLY A 126 12.68 9.03 -45.16
N GLU A 127 12.79 8.53 -43.96
CA GLU A 127 13.51 7.30 -43.64
C GLU A 127 12.91 6.10 -44.39
N VAL A 128 13.76 5.19 -44.87
CA VAL A 128 13.31 3.95 -45.51
C VAL A 128 12.90 2.97 -44.41
N LYS A 129 11.69 2.46 -44.52
CA LYS A 129 11.16 1.36 -43.69
C LYS A 129 10.83 0.15 -44.54
N SER A 130 10.58 -0.99 -43.92
CA SER A 130 10.16 -2.21 -44.63
C SER A 130 8.94 -2.87 -43.98
N PHE A 131 8.22 -3.69 -44.74
CA PHE A 131 7.21 -4.62 -44.27
C PHE A 131 7.19 -5.88 -45.13
N VAL A 132 6.64 -6.98 -44.59
CA VAL A 132 6.35 -8.19 -45.36
C VAL A 132 4.85 -8.21 -45.68
N ALA A 133 4.50 -8.40 -46.96
CA ALA A 133 3.11 -8.51 -47.40
C ALA A 133 2.49 -9.81 -46.87
N THR A 134 1.63 -9.73 -45.88
CA THR A 134 1.08 -10.89 -45.16
C THR A 134 -0.27 -10.58 -44.49
N ASP A 135 -1.10 -11.61 -44.34
CA ASP A 135 -2.29 -11.61 -43.50
C ASP A 135 -1.95 -12.06 -42.03
N ALA A 136 -0.67 -12.09 -41.72
CA ALA A 136 -0.21 -12.55 -40.42
C ALA A 136 -0.77 -11.68 -39.28
N GLN A 137 -1.30 -12.33 -38.29
CA GLN A 137 -1.84 -11.75 -37.08
C GLN A 137 -1.33 -12.54 -35.87
N ILE A 138 -1.25 -11.90 -34.73
CA ILE A 138 -0.96 -12.57 -33.49
C ILE A 138 -2.13 -12.37 -32.54
N ALA A 139 -2.63 -13.44 -31.96
CA ALA A 139 -3.70 -13.43 -30.97
C ALA A 139 -3.09 -13.60 -29.56
N THR A 140 -3.16 -12.56 -28.76
CA THR A 140 -2.76 -12.60 -27.36
C THR A 140 -3.76 -13.44 -26.56
N ALA A 141 -3.30 -14.49 -25.88
CA ALA A 141 -4.13 -15.30 -24.99
C ALA A 141 -4.22 -14.65 -23.59
N GLY A 142 -5.17 -15.10 -22.77
CA GLY A 142 -5.24 -14.73 -21.36
C GLY A 142 -4.00 -15.24 -20.61
N ALA A 143 -3.55 -14.50 -19.59
CA ALA A 143 -2.47 -14.93 -18.71
C ALA A 143 -2.89 -16.15 -17.89
N THR A 144 -1.98 -17.08 -17.65
CA THR A 144 -2.17 -18.27 -16.81
C THR A 144 -1.12 -18.33 -15.71
N ASP A 145 -1.28 -19.25 -14.75
CA ASP A 145 -0.35 -19.47 -13.63
C ASP A 145 0.03 -18.16 -12.92
N VAL A 146 -0.95 -17.27 -12.74
CA VAL A 146 -0.75 -15.98 -12.10
C VAL A 146 -0.58 -16.17 -10.60
N THR A 147 0.60 -15.83 -10.10
CA THR A 147 0.94 -15.76 -8.66
C THR A 147 1.23 -14.32 -8.27
N ALA A 148 1.58 -14.08 -7.01
CA ALA A 148 1.92 -12.74 -6.53
C ALA A 148 3.07 -12.09 -7.32
N THR A 149 3.95 -12.88 -7.97
CA THR A 149 5.17 -12.36 -8.62
C THR A 149 5.46 -12.93 -9.99
N LYS A 150 4.60 -13.81 -10.51
CA LYS A 150 4.84 -14.51 -11.77
C LYS A 150 3.54 -14.68 -12.54
N ALA A 151 3.65 -14.76 -13.87
CA ALA A 151 2.56 -15.11 -14.76
C ALA A 151 3.12 -15.80 -16.00
N THR A 152 2.30 -16.61 -16.66
CA THR A 152 2.62 -17.18 -17.99
C THR A 152 1.79 -16.47 -19.05
N LEU A 153 2.47 -15.82 -19.99
CA LEU A 153 1.86 -15.15 -21.15
C LEU A 153 1.98 -16.07 -22.35
N SER A 154 0.95 -16.16 -23.17
CA SER A 154 0.96 -16.96 -24.40
C SER A 154 0.26 -16.27 -25.54
N ALA A 155 0.63 -16.64 -26.77
CA ALA A 155 0.02 -16.09 -27.97
C ALA A 155 0.14 -17.09 -29.14
N THR A 156 -0.74 -16.91 -30.14
CA THR A 156 -0.72 -17.71 -31.36
C THR A 156 -0.69 -16.80 -32.57
N ALA A 157 0.32 -16.99 -33.46
CA ALA A 157 0.42 -16.27 -34.68
C ALA A 157 -0.22 -17.08 -35.86
N ASN A 158 -0.99 -16.39 -36.68
CA ASN A 158 -1.73 -16.95 -37.82
C ASN A 158 -1.34 -16.20 -39.08
N GLY A 159 -1.58 -16.81 -40.27
CA GLY A 159 -1.30 -16.18 -41.56
C GLY A 159 0.18 -16.17 -41.93
N LEU A 160 1.01 -16.94 -41.20
CA LEU A 160 2.46 -17.05 -41.44
C LEU A 160 2.83 -18.12 -42.47
N GLU A 161 1.86 -18.74 -43.17
CA GLU A 161 2.10 -19.76 -44.19
C GLU A 161 2.93 -19.16 -45.33
N GLY A 162 4.06 -19.81 -45.60
CA GLY A 162 5.04 -19.36 -46.59
C GLY A 162 6.06 -18.31 -46.12
N ILE A 163 5.90 -17.83 -44.87
CA ILE A 163 6.89 -16.99 -44.18
C ILE A 163 7.61 -17.78 -43.10
N LEU A 164 6.84 -18.50 -42.26
CA LEU A 164 7.36 -19.38 -41.24
C LEU A 164 7.20 -20.85 -41.69
N ILE A 165 8.31 -21.57 -41.75
CA ILE A 165 8.35 -23.02 -41.85
C ILE A 165 8.57 -23.52 -40.39
N GLU A 166 7.53 -24.13 -39.81
CA GLU A 166 7.55 -24.55 -38.41
C GLU A 166 8.68 -25.58 -38.19
N GLY A 167 9.53 -25.32 -37.21
CA GLY A 167 10.71 -26.11 -36.87
C GLY A 167 11.99 -25.71 -37.66
N GLU A 168 11.91 -24.91 -38.72
CA GLU A 168 13.05 -24.52 -39.54
C GLU A 168 13.33 -23.02 -39.55
N THR A 169 12.30 -22.19 -39.68
CA THR A 169 12.43 -20.73 -39.71
C THR A 169 12.17 -20.12 -38.36
N GLN A 170 13.15 -19.43 -37.80
CA GLN A 170 12.98 -18.66 -36.56
C GLN A 170 12.41 -17.27 -36.84
N MET A 171 11.46 -16.84 -36.02
CA MET A 171 10.94 -15.49 -35.98
C MET A 171 11.13 -14.86 -34.59
N ASN A 172 11.28 -13.55 -34.57
CA ASN A 172 11.30 -12.80 -33.33
C ASN A 172 9.87 -12.50 -32.91
N TYR A 173 9.47 -13.12 -31.83
CA TYR A 173 8.23 -12.85 -31.10
C TYR A 173 8.53 -12.13 -29.78
N GLY A 174 7.50 -11.70 -29.12
CA GLY A 174 7.65 -11.23 -27.76
C GLY A 174 6.35 -10.82 -27.12
N PHE A 175 6.48 -10.39 -25.88
CA PHE A 175 5.44 -9.74 -25.12
C PHE A 175 5.97 -8.40 -24.62
N LYS A 176 5.12 -7.38 -24.65
CA LYS A 176 5.37 -6.13 -23.96
C LYS A 176 4.42 -6.04 -22.79
N ILE A 177 4.92 -5.60 -21.64
CA ILE A 177 4.16 -5.51 -20.38
C ILE A 177 4.36 -4.15 -19.72
N SER A 178 3.29 -3.58 -19.18
CA SER A 178 3.28 -2.30 -18.49
C SER A 178 2.25 -2.32 -17.35
N THR A 179 2.37 -1.40 -16.40
CA THR A 179 1.32 -1.09 -15.41
C THR A 179 0.32 -0.05 -15.91
N SER A 180 0.52 0.49 -17.13
CA SER A 180 -0.36 1.43 -17.82
C SER A 180 -0.83 0.82 -19.14
N GLU A 181 -2.14 0.80 -19.39
CA GLU A 181 -2.71 0.30 -20.63
C GLU A 181 -2.29 1.14 -21.84
N ALA A 182 -2.24 2.47 -21.66
CA ALA A 182 -1.88 3.40 -22.73
C ALA A 182 -0.41 3.26 -23.18
N ASP A 183 0.46 2.75 -22.30
CA ASP A 183 1.89 2.64 -22.56
C ASP A 183 2.35 1.19 -22.80
N VAL A 184 1.43 0.27 -23.05
CA VAL A 184 1.78 -1.17 -23.16
C VAL A 184 2.77 -1.46 -24.29
N GLU A 185 2.68 -0.78 -25.42
CA GLU A 185 3.58 -0.95 -26.56
C GLU A 185 4.99 -0.40 -26.30
N ASN A 186 5.13 0.52 -25.35
CA ASN A 186 6.40 1.04 -24.84
C ASN A 186 6.87 0.32 -23.57
N GLY A 187 6.11 -0.67 -23.11
CA GLY A 187 6.39 -1.44 -21.90
C GLY A 187 7.66 -2.28 -22.01
N ILE A 188 7.97 -2.97 -20.90
CA ILE A 188 9.11 -3.89 -20.85
C ILE A 188 8.93 -5.00 -21.89
N ASN A 189 9.99 -5.23 -22.66
CA ASN A 189 10.02 -6.21 -23.73
C ASN A 189 10.57 -7.56 -23.25
N TYR A 190 9.82 -8.62 -23.49
CA TYR A 190 10.22 -10.02 -23.30
C TYR A 190 10.35 -10.71 -24.64
N PRO A 191 11.51 -10.60 -25.33
CA PRO A 191 11.71 -11.16 -26.66
C PRO A 191 11.86 -12.67 -26.62
N ILE A 192 11.31 -13.35 -27.61
CA ILE A 192 11.37 -14.79 -27.80
C ILE A 192 11.78 -15.07 -29.24
N SER A 193 12.77 -15.93 -29.44
CA SER A 193 13.09 -16.47 -30.78
C SER A 193 12.51 -17.87 -30.88
N ALA A 194 11.57 -18.08 -31.78
CA ALA A 194 10.87 -19.35 -31.93
C ALA A 194 10.59 -19.68 -33.39
N SER A 195 10.49 -20.98 -33.65
CA SER A 195 10.09 -21.53 -34.96
C SER A 195 8.68 -22.17 -34.93
N ALA A 196 7.88 -21.81 -33.92
CA ALA A 196 6.52 -22.30 -33.71
C ALA A 196 5.50 -21.15 -33.76
N LYS A 197 4.27 -21.47 -34.20
CA LYS A 197 3.18 -20.50 -34.26
C LYS A 197 2.67 -20.10 -32.87
N THR A 198 2.73 -20.99 -31.88
CA THR A 198 2.34 -20.72 -30.53
C THR A 198 3.57 -20.48 -29.65
N ILE A 199 3.57 -19.36 -28.97
CA ILE A 199 4.65 -18.97 -28.08
C ILE A 199 4.12 -18.84 -26.64
N SER A 200 5.00 -19.08 -25.69
CA SER A 200 4.72 -18.92 -24.27
C SER A 200 5.95 -18.37 -23.56
N GLN A 201 5.74 -17.44 -22.66
CA GLN A 201 6.77 -16.80 -21.84
C GLN A 201 6.32 -16.71 -20.40
N ARG A 202 7.11 -17.26 -19.50
CA ARG A 202 6.96 -17.00 -18.07
C ARG A 202 7.62 -15.65 -17.75
N VAL A 203 6.85 -14.74 -17.21
CA VAL A 203 7.33 -13.46 -16.68
C VAL A 203 7.44 -13.57 -15.16
N GLU A 204 8.52 -13.05 -14.60
CA GLU A 204 8.84 -13.12 -13.17
C GLU A 204 9.27 -11.74 -12.66
N GLY A 205 9.29 -11.58 -11.32
CA GLY A 205 9.65 -10.32 -10.68
C GLY A 205 8.52 -9.30 -10.67
N LEU A 206 7.29 -9.75 -10.89
CA LEU A 206 6.11 -8.90 -10.78
C LEU A 206 5.88 -8.46 -9.32
N LEU A 207 5.12 -7.40 -9.14
CA LEU A 207 4.71 -6.91 -7.82
C LEU A 207 3.40 -7.56 -7.40
N PRO A 208 3.22 -7.90 -6.12
CA PRO A 208 1.94 -8.36 -5.58
C PRO A 208 0.84 -7.29 -5.69
N GLY A 209 -0.42 -7.72 -5.81
CA GLY A 209 -1.60 -6.84 -5.83
C GLY A 209 -1.63 -5.83 -6.98
N THR A 210 -0.89 -6.07 -8.08
CA THR A 210 -0.66 -5.12 -9.15
C THR A 210 -1.33 -5.58 -10.43
N THR A 211 -2.03 -4.65 -11.10
CA THR A 211 -2.60 -4.90 -12.44
C THR A 211 -1.55 -4.60 -13.51
N TYR A 212 -1.35 -5.57 -14.39
CA TYR A 212 -0.47 -5.48 -15.54
C TYR A 212 -1.28 -5.59 -16.84
N TYR A 213 -0.91 -4.78 -17.82
CA TYR A 213 -1.38 -4.82 -19.20
C TYR A 213 -0.27 -5.38 -20.07
N TYR A 214 -0.60 -6.21 -21.04
CA TYR A 214 0.37 -6.82 -21.93
C TYR A 214 -0.19 -7.05 -23.33
N THR A 215 0.69 -7.01 -24.32
CA THR A 215 0.40 -7.37 -25.71
C THR A 215 1.47 -8.31 -26.23
N SER A 216 1.09 -9.20 -27.12
CA SER A 216 2.04 -10.01 -27.88
C SER A 216 2.42 -9.31 -29.18
N TYR A 217 3.60 -9.62 -29.68
CA TYR A 217 4.04 -9.14 -31.00
C TYR A 217 4.89 -10.18 -31.75
N PHE A 218 5.03 -10.01 -33.04
CA PHE A 218 6.11 -10.57 -33.82
C PHE A 218 6.67 -9.53 -34.81
N GLU A 219 7.95 -9.69 -35.18
CA GLU A 219 8.65 -8.78 -36.08
C GLU A 219 8.48 -9.23 -37.54
N LEU A 220 8.15 -8.29 -38.43
CA LEU A 220 8.14 -8.48 -39.89
C LEU A 220 8.82 -7.27 -40.55
N GLY A 221 10.03 -7.49 -41.11
CA GLY A 221 10.86 -6.39 -41.55
C GLY A 221 11.26 -5.48 -40.42
N ASP A 222 11.13 -4.17 -40.59
CA ASP A 222 11.39 -3.17 -39.52
C ASP A 222 10.15 -2.83 -38.67
N GLY A 223 9.04 -3.56 -38.87
CA GLY A 223 7.77 -3.33 -38.20
C GLY A 223 7.38 -4.45 -37.24
N PHE A 224 6.43 -4.14 -36.38
CA PHE A 224 5.81 -5.09 -35.44
C PHE A 224 4.34 -5.31 -35.81
N VAL A 225 3.89 -6.55 -35.68
CA VAL A 225 2.47 -6.89 -35.67
C VAL A 225 2.09 -7.19 -34.24
N TYR A 226 1.20 -6.37 -33.66
CA TYR A 226 0.74 -6.51 -32.28
C TYR A 226 -0.58 -7.29 -32.18
N GLY A 227 -0.73 -8.03 -31.13
CA GLY A 227 -1.98 -8.66 -30.73
C GLY A 227 -2.86 -7.72 -29.90
N GLU A 228 -4.01 -8.25 -29.50
CA GLU A 228 -4.91 -7.54 -28.58
C GLU A 228 -4.22 -7.31 -27.23
N THR A 229 -4.38 -6.11 -26.67
CA THR A 229 -3.96 -5.83 -25.29
C THR A 229 -4.88 -6.56 -24.30
N LYS A 230 -4.28 -7.25 -23.36
CA LYS A 230 -4.95 -7.93 -22.25
C LYS A 230 -4.40 -7.48 -20.92
N SER A 231 -5.09 -7.84 -19.85
CA SER A 231 -4.64 -7.54 -18.49
C SER A 231 -4.79 -8.74 -17.55
N PHE A 232 -4.03 -8.72 -16.47
CA PHE A 232 -4.20 -9.58 -15.32
C PHE A 232 -3.79 -8.82 -14.06
N THR A 233 -4.30 -9.26 -12.90
CA THR A 233 -3.92 -8.71 -11.60
C THR A 233 -3.25 -9.82 -10.79
N THR A 234 -2.06 -9.55 -10.26
CA THR A 234 -1.37 -10.46 -9.35
C THR A 234 -2.08 -10.49 -7.99
N PRO A 235 -2.20 -11.64 -7.32
CA PRO A 235 -2.70 -11.69 -5.95
C PRO A 235 -1.90 -10.80 -5.00
N ALA A 236 -2.56 -10.27 -3.97
CA ALA A 236 -1.88 -9.61 -2.87
C ALA A 236 -1.00 -10.60 -2.09
N GLN A 237 0.12 -10.12 -1.56
CA GLN A 237 0.99 -10.91 -0.68
C GLN A 237 0.62 -10.63 0.77
N THR A 238 0.38 -11.68 1.56
CA THR A 238 0.29 -11.59 3.02
C THR A 238 1.67 -11.84 3.61
N MET A 239 2.17 -10.90 4.42
CA MET A 239 3.47 -11.01 5.07
C MET A 239 3.35 -11.32 6.55
N GLU A 240 4.16 -12.26 7.01
CA GLU A 240 4.41 -12.51 8.42
C GLU A 240 5.59 -11.64 8.89
N TYR A 241 5.44 -11.00 10.06
CA TYR A 241 6.47 -10.15 10.67
C TYR A 241 6.96 -10.78 11.97
N VAL A 242 8.26 -10.67 12.20
CA VAL A 242 8.96 -11.25 13.34
C VAL A 242 9.41 -10.12 14.27
N ASP A 243 9.05 -10.24 15.55
CA ASP A 243 9.55 -9.37 16.62
C ASP A 243 10.94 -9.86 17.04
N LEU A 244 11.97 -9.12 16.63
CA LEU A 244 13.36 -9.36 17.03
C LEU A 244 13.75 -8.59 18.29
N GLY A 245 12.81 -7.93 18.99
CA GLY A 245 13.10 -7.03 20.09
C GLY A 245 13.84 -5.76 19.67
N LEU A 246 13.75 -5.41 18.39
CA LEU A 246 14.35 -4.21 17.77
C LEU A 246 13.31 -3.07 17.72
N SER A 247 13.72 -1.92 17.19
CA SER A 247 12.84 -0.75 17.04
C SER A 247 11.66 -1.00 16.09
N ILE A 248 11.74 -2.04 15.25
CA ILE A 248 10.78 -2.34 14.19
C ILE A 248 10.59 -3.86 14.06
N LEU A 249 9.43 -4.30 13.58
CA LEU A 249 9.21 -5.68 13.16
C LEU A 249 9.77 -5.92 11.77
N TRP A 250 10.43 -7.05 11.54
CA TRP A 250 11.00 -7.43 10.26
C TRP A 250 10.15 -8.49 9.57
N ALA A 251 9.87 -8.31 8.28
CA ALA A 251 9.18 -9.32 7.50
C ALA A 251 9.98 -10.63 7.47
N LYS A 252 9.30 -11.76 7.53
CA LYS A 252 9.91 -13.09 7.44
C LYS A 252 10.48 -13.37 6.06
N CYS A 253 9.85 -12.82 5.00
CA CYS A 253 10.22 -12.99 3.60
C CYS A 253 10.52 -11.65 2.93
N ASN A 254 11.19 -11.68 1.78
CA ASN A 254 11.38 -10.52 0.92
C ASN A 254 10.05 -10.11 0.25
N LEU A 255 9.97 -8.87 -0.21
CA LEU A 255 8.85 -8.45 -1.06
C LEU A 255 8.80 -9.34 -2.31
N GLY A 256 7.64 -9.92 -2.59
CA GLY A 256 7.44 -10.84 -3.70
C GLY A 256 7.94 -12.27 -3.47
N ALA A 257 8.33 -12.64 -2.25
CA ALA A 257 8.72 -14.00 -1.88
C ALA A 257 7.60 -14.68 -1.07
N GLU A 258 7.34 -15.95 -1.34
CA GLU A 258 6.36 -16.77 -0.59
C GLU A 258 6.98 -17.49 0.60
N SER A 259 8.32 -17.65 0.59
CA SER A 259 9.10 -18.30 1.64
C SER A 259 10.42 -17.58 1.92
N GLU A 260 11.03 -17.85 3.08
CA GLU A 260 12.20 -17.09 3.57
C GLU A 260 13.44 -17.24 2.69
N GLU A 261 13.57 -18.36 1.94
CA GLU A 261 14.70 -18.64 1.06
C GLU A 261 14.58 -18.02 -0.34
N GLU A 262 13.39 -17.52 -0.72
CA GLU A 262 13.20 -16.94 -2.05
C GLU A 262 13.76 -15.52 -2.16
N THR A 263 14.33 -15.21 -3.32
CA THR A 263 14.87 -13.88 -3.65
C THR A 263 13.80 -12.78 -3.61
N GLY A 264 12.57 -13.08 -4.07
CA GLY A 264 11.52 -12.09 -4.26
C GLY A 264 11.75 -11.20 -5.48
N THR A 265 11.11 -10.05 -5.51
CA THR A 265 11.21 -9.08 -6.60
C THR A 265 12.44 -8.19 -6.43
N LEU A 266 13.26 -8.07 -7.48
CA LEU A 266 14.45 -7.21 -7.49
C LEU A 266 14.13 -5.88 -8.17
N LEU A 267 14.11 -4.81 -7.40
CA LEU A 267 13.67 -3.46 -7.79
C LEU A 267 14.82 -2.47 -7.85
N GLY A 268 14.82 -1.57 -8.83
CA GLY A 268 15.64 -0.36 -8.77
C GLY A 268 15.17 0.57 -7.66
N TYR A 269 16.05 1.45 -7.20
CA TYR A 269 15.70 2.37 -6.12
C TYR A 269 14.56 3.31 -6.52
N GLY A 270 13.46 3.28 -5.78
CA GLY A 270 12.27 4.07 -6.07
C GLY A 270 11.45 3.60 -7.26
N ASP A 271 11.70 2.39 -7.79
CA ASP A 271 10.84 1.79 -8.81
C ASP A 271 9.50 1.38 -8.21
N LEU A 272 8.42 2.01 -8.67
CA LEU A 272 7.05 1.76 -8.26
C LEU A 272 6.28 0.85 -9.22
N THR A 273 6.92 0.34 -10.27
CA THR A 273 6.28 -0.46 -11.32
C THR A 273 6.62 -1.94 -11.24
N GLY A 274 7.80 -2.28 -10.70
CA GLY A 274 8.35 -3.64 -10.67
C GLY A 274 8.87 -4.14 -12.02
N VAL A 275 8.60 -3.41 -13.09
CA VAL A 275 8.97 -3.81 -14.45
C VAL A 275 10.06 -2.92 -15.07
N ASN A 276 10.57 -1.92 -14.34
CA ASN A 276 11.70 -1.12 -14.83
C ASN A 276 13.00 -1.91 -14.74
N GLN A 277 13.54 -2.30 -15.87
CA GLN A 277 14.78 -3.08 -15.99
C GLN A 277 15.88 -2.31 -16.74
N SER A 278 15.76 -0.99 -16.83
CA SER A 278 16.75 -0.16 -17.50
C SER A 278 18.13 -0.27 -16.81
N THR A 279 19.18 -0.23 -17.61
CA THR A 279 20.57 -0.10 -17.13
C THR A 279 21.02 1.36 -17.00
N TYR A 280 20.16 2.31 -17.39
CA TYR A 280 20.48 3.74 -17.35
C TYR A 280 20.01 4.37 -16.03
N LEU A 281 20.89 5.10 -15.38
CA LEU A 281 20.59 5.81 -14.12
C LEU A 281 19.49 6.87 -14.27
N ILE A 282 19.36 7.48 -15.43
CA ILE A 282 18.36 8.52 -15.70
C ILE A 282 16.91 8.00 -15.57
N ASP A 283 16.71 6.70 -15.80
CA ASP A 283 15.40 6.08 -15.65
C ASP A 283 15.02 5.78 -14.18
N TYR A 284 15.95 6.07 -13.25
CA TYR A 284 15.80 5.95 -11.80
C TYR A 284 16.13 7.29 -11.14
N ASN A 285 15.24 8.25 -11.30
CA ASN A 285 15.47 9.64 -10.91
C ASN A 285 15.14 9.99 -9.45
N THR A 286 14.72 9.03 -8.66
CA THR A 286 14.48 9.22 -7.23
C THR A 286 15.81 9.34 -6.49
N VAL A 287 16.11 10.56 -5.99
CA VAL A 287 17.37 10.92 -5.31
C VAL A 287 17.16 11.34 -3.86
N GLU A 288 16.06 10.95 -3.26
CA GLU A 288 15.63 11.27 -1.91
C GLU A 288 15.39 10.02 -1.08
N ASP A 289 15.18 10.21 0.22
CA ASP A 289 14.76 9.15 1.12
C ASP A 289 13.32 8.73 0.80
N ILE A 290 13.09 7.42 0.66
CA ILE A 290 11.79 6.88 0.25
C ILE A 290 11.05 6.16 1.37
N ALA A 291 11.75 5.70 2.43
CA ALA A 291 11.14 4.91 3.49
C ALA A 291 9.86 5.54 4.04
N GLY A 292 8.73 4.84 3.89
CA GLY A 292 7.42 5.29 4.35
C GLY A 292 6.81 6.48 3.59
N THR A 293 7.42 6.98 2.52
CA THR A 293 6.89 8.06 1.66
C THR A 293 6.02 7.49 0.52
N ASP A 294 5.43 8.35 -0.30
CA ASP A 294 4.67 7.93 -1.50
C ASP A 294 5.57 7.32 -2.60
N LYS A 295 6.88 7.43 -2.45
CA LYS A 295 7.88 6.81 -3.33
C LYS A 295 8.37 5.46 -2.80
N ASP A 296 7.88 5.02 -1.65
CA ASP A 296 8.11 3.68 -1.13
C ASP A 296 7.17 2.68 -1.83
N ILE A 297 7.74 1.67 -2.46
CA ILE A 297 6.97 0.62 -3.12
C ILE A 297 6.00 -0.07 -2.16
N MET A 298 6.32 -0.13 -0.87
CA MET A 298 5.47 -0.75 0.15
C MET A 298 4.12 -0.05 0.33
N LYS A 299 3.99 1.21 -0.10
CA LYS A 299 2.69 1.91 -0.16
C LYS A 299 1.87 1.59 -1.42
N LYS A 300 2.50 1.05 -2.46
CA LYS A 300 1.85 0.71 -3.75
C LYS A 300 1.35 -0.72 -3.78
N VAL A 301 2.06 -1.65 -3.16
CA VAL A 301 1.73 -3.07 -3.17
C VAL A 301 0.81 -3.41 -2.00
N ASN A 302 -0.23 -4.18 -2.26
CA ASN A 302 -1.14 -4.65 -1.23
C ASN A 302 -0.55 -5.93 -0.60
N VAL A 303 0.41 -5.74 0.31
CA VAL A 303 1.09 -6.86 1.00
C VAL A 303 0.41 -7.29 2.30
N ASP A 304 -0.39 -6.39 2.91
CA ASP A 304 -1.11 -6.63 4.16
C ASP A 304 -2.59 -6.22 3.99
N ALA A 305 -3.34 -6.93 3.14
CA ALA A 305 -4.74 -6.64 2.90
C ALA A 305 -5.55 -6.65 4.22
N GLY A 306 -6.06 -5.47 4.61
CA GLY A 306 -6.84 -5.28 5.84
C GLY A 306 -6.03 -4.97 7.09
N ALA A 307 -4.69 -4.92 7.05
CA ALA A 307 -3.88 -4.49 8.18
C ALA A 307 -3.79 -2.96 8.24
N LEU A 308 -4.07 -2.39 9.41
CA LEU A 308 -3.88 -0.96 9.73
C LEU A 308 -2.38 -0.59 9.83
N MET A 309 -1.52 -1.55 9.55
CA MET A 309 -0.08 -1.47 9.77
C MET A 309 0.65 -0.93 8.57
N ARG A 310 1.52 0.03 8.81
CA ARG A 310 2.34 0.69 7.81
C ARG A 310 3.61 -0.11 7.55
N SER A 311 3.62 -0.92 6.51
CA SER A 311 4.85 -1.52 6.01
C SER A 311 5.66 -0.49 5.24
N SER A 312 6.98 -0.56 5.34
CA SER A 312 7.92 0.30 4.61
C SER A 312 9.18 -0.45 4.22
N THR A 313 9.93 0.13 3.29
CA THR A 313 11.33 -0.22 3.09
C THR A 313 12.12 0.19 4.34
N PRO A 314 13.02 -0.67 4.88
CA PRO A 314 13.75 -0.33 6.10
C PRO A 314 14.69 0.86 5.90
N THR A 315 14.88 1.66 6.94
CA THR A 315 15.91 2.71 6.92
C THR A 315 17.32 2.13 7.14
N ALA A 316 18.34 2.89 6.77
CA ALA A 316 19.74 2.52 7.02
C ALA A 316 20.04 2.34 8.52
N ASP A 317 19.42 3.15 9.39
CA ASP A 317 19.53 3.03 10.84
C ASP A 317 18.91 1.73 11.36
N GLN A 318 17.74 1.34 10.83
CA GLN A 318 17.11 0.05 11.17
C GLN A 318 17.95 -1.15 10.70
N MET A 319 18.59 -1.06 9.53
CA MET A 319 19.53 -2.07 9.07
C MET A 319 20.79 -2.13 9.96
N SER A 320 21.30 -0.98 10.38
CA SER A 320 22.43 -0.89 11.32
C SER A 320 22.07 -1.46 12.69
N GLU A 321 20.86 -1.22 13.18
CA GLU A 321 20.34 -1.82 14.39
C GLU A 321 20.24 -3.35 14.27
N LEU A 322 19.73 -3.87 13.15
CA LEU A 322 19.67 -5.32 12.88
C LEU A 322 21.06 -5.95 12.96
N ILE A 323 22.07 -5.33 12.31
CA ILE A 323 23.45 -5.81 12.35
C ILE A 323 24.00 -5.79 13.78
N ALA A 324 23.79 -4.71 14.51
CA ALA A 324 24.41 -4.48 15.82
C ALA A 324 23.80 -5.30 16.96
N LYS A 325 22.48 -5.59 16.88
CA LYS A 325 21.73 -6.19 17.99
C LYS A 325 21.35 -7.66 17.77
N THR A 326 21.79 -8.28 16.66
CA THR A 326 21.53 -9.70 16.39
C THR A 326 22.83 -10.49 16.17
N THR A 327 22.78 -11.78 16.44
CA THR A 327 23.85 -12.71 16.07
C THR A 327 23.65 -13.14 14.63
N GLN A 328 24.70 -13.00 13.81
CA GLN A 328 24.69 -13.34 12.39
C GLN A 328 25.35 -14.70 12.19
N THR A 329 24.69 -15.60 11.47
CA THR A 329 25.22 -16.92 11.16
C THR A 329 24.91 -17.26 9.69
N GLU A 330 25.93 -17.60 8.91
CA GLU A 330 25.72 -18.15 7.58
C GLU A 330 25.07 -19.52 7.69
N VAL A 331 23.96 -19.69 7.01
CA VAL A 331 23.20 -20.96 6.97
C VAL A 331 22.68 -21.22 5.56
N GLU A 332 22.29 -22.46 5.32
CA GLU A 332 21.61 -22.88 4.11
C GLU A 332 20.19 -23.35 4.46
N VAL A 333 19.18 -22.75 3.82
CA VAL A 333 17.77 -23.09 3.97
C VAL A 333 17.25 -23.59 2.65
N LYS A 334 16.78 -24.83 2.59
CA LYS A 334 16.30 -25.50 1.36
C LYS A 334 17.25 -25.36 0.15
N GLY A 335 18.55 -25.41 0.39
CA GLY A 335 19.56 -25.31 -0.65
C GLY A 335 19.97 -23.86 -1.01
N VAL A 336 19.44 -22.86 -0.35
CA VAL A 336 19.75 -21.45 -0.55
C VAL A 336 20.60 -20.92 0.59
N LYS A 337 21.77 -20.38 0.29
CA LYS A 337 22.66 -19.75 1.27
C LYS A 337 22.18 -18.35 1.63
N GLY A 338 22.47 -17.95 2.87
CA GLY A 338 22.17 -16.61 3.37
C GLY A 338 22.61 -16.43 4.81
N ILE A 339 22.19 -15.35 5.43
CA ILE A 339 22.48 -15.05 6.83
C ILE A 339 21.18 -15.16 7.66
N ARG A 340 21.28 -15.90 8.75
CA ARG A 340 20.29 -15.89 9.83
C ARG A 340 20.67 -14.86 10.86
N PHE A 341 19.79 -13.93 11.11
CA PHE A 341 19.88 -12.92 12.16
C PHE A 341 19.06 -13.40 13.35
N THR A 342 19.74 -13.76 14.45
CA THR A 342 19.08 -14.26 15.67
C THR A 342 19.18 -13.20 16.76
N ALA A 343 18.04 -12.80 17.29
CA ALA A 343 17.93 -11.80 18.33
C ALA A 343 18.05 -12.40 19.74
N ALA A 344 18.26 -11.55 20.75
CA ALA A 344 18.39 -11.96 22.15
C ALA A 344 17.13 -12.63 22.73
N ASN A 345 15.93 -12.34 22.15
CA ASN A 345 14.66 -12.98 22.51
C ASN A 345 14.49 -14.40 21.89
N GLY A 346 15.48 -14.89 21.14
CA GLY A 346 15.45 -16.20 20.48
C GLY A 346 14.79 -16.22 19.11
N ASN A 347 14.08 -15.16 18.72
CA ASN A 347 13.49 -15.04 17.40
C ASN A 347 14.55 -14.77 16.34
N SER A 348 14.27 -15.18 15.09
CA SER A 348 15.22 -15.00 14.01
C SER A 348 14.53 -14.78 12.66
N ILE A 349 15.24 -14.13 11.74
CA ILE A 349 14.90 -14.07 10.32
C ILE A 349 16.06 -14.60 9.49
N PHE A 350 15.75 -15.21 8.35
CA PHE A 350 16.74 -15.62 7.36
C PHE A 350 16.70 -14.65 6.17
N MET A 351 17.85 -14.18 5.72
CA MET A 351 18.00 -13.31 4.56
C MET A 351 18.91 -14.01 3.53
N PRO A 352 18.35 -14.45 2.39
CA PRO A 352 19.11 -15.19 1.37
C PRO A 352 20.14 -14.34 0.64
N TYR A 353 21.11 -14.97 0.01
CA TYR A 353 22.02 -14.33 -0.93
C TYR A 353 21.32 -14.13 -2.27
N THR A 354 20.55 -13.05 -2.36
CA THR A 354 19.67 -12.70 -3.49
C THR A 354 20.43 -12.33 -4.76
N GLY A 355 21.72 -12.00 -4.68
CA GLY A 355 22.39 -11.29 -5.75
C GLY A 355 21.77 -9.91 -6.00
N TYR A 356 21.85 -9.47 -7.25
CA TYR A 356 21.21 -8.27 -7.77
C TYR A 356 20.89 -8.43 -9.26
N ARG A 357 20.01 -7.58 -9.80
CA ARG A 357 19.68 -7.50 -11.21
C ARG A 357 20.45 -6.33 -11.87
N ASN A 358 21.04 -6.56 -13.03
CA ASN A 358 21.59 -5.52 -13.89
C ASN A 358 20.97 -5.64 -15.29
N GLY A 359 20.11 -4.70 -15.65
CA GLY A 359 19.21 -4.89 -16.77
C GLY A 359 18.28 -6.10 -16.54
N THR A 360 18.32 -7.08 -17.42
CA THR A 360 17.58 -8.35 -17.29
C THR A 360 18.40 -9.47 -16.62
N ALA A 361 19.72 -9.27 -16.45
CA ALA A 361 20.62 -10.30 -15.93
C ALA A 361 20.64 -10.33 -14.40
N LYS A 362 20.50 -11.51 -13.81
CA LYS A 362 20.79 -11.76 -12.38
C LYS A 362 22.27 -12.00 -12.17
N VAL A 363 22.87 -11.39 -11.17
CA VAL A 363 24.30 -11.44 -10.87
C VAL A 363 24.50 -11.77 -9.40
N GLY A 364 25.38 -12.73 -9.10
CA GLY A 364 25.84 -13.03 -7.74
C GLY A 364 24.81 -13.75 -6.84
N GLU A 365 23.71 -14.27 -7.37
CA GLU A 365 22.73 -15.08 -6.64
C GLU A 365 23.41 -16.29 -5.99
N GLY A 366 23.12 -16.56 -4.72
CA GLY A 366 23.73 -17.63 -3.92
C GLY A 366 25.13 -17.30 -3.36
N ASN A 367 25.75 -16.18 -3.76
CA ASN A 367 27.08 -15.77 -3.29
C ASN A 367 27.08 -14.46 -2.49
N GLN A 368 26.13 -13.58 -2.75
CA GLN A 368 25.94 -12.32 -2.04
C GLN A 368 24.48 -11.93 -2.01
N GLY A 369 24.07 -11.16 -0.99
CA GLY A 369 22.74 -10.57 -0.90
C GLY A 369 22.83 -9.06 -0.86
N LEU A 370 22.07 -8.37 -1.70
CA LEU A 370 21.99 -6.91 -1.69
C LEU A 370 20.54 -6.49 -1.45
N TYR A 371 20.33 -5.62 -0.47
CA TYR A 371 19.01 -5.18 -0.04
C TYR A 371 18.96 -3.66 0.04
N TRP A 372 17.95 -3.06 -0.55
CA TRP A 372 17.73 -1.62 -0.43
C TRP A 372 17.37 -1.21 1.00
N SER A 373 18.03 -0.15 1.49
CA SER A 373 17.42 0.72 2.49
C SER A 373 16.55 1.78 1.76
N GLY A 374 15.64 2.41 2.50
CA GLY A 374 14.87 3.52 1.99
C GLY A 374 15.60 4.86 2.02
N ASN A 375 16.91 4.89 2.31
CA ASN A 375 17.70 6.12 2.35
C ASN A 375 18.58 6.27 1.11
N ASN A 376 18.61 7.48 0.57
CA ASN A 376 19.53 7.86 -0.47
C ASN A 376 20.97 7.92 0.09
N TYR A 377 21.95 8.08 -0.79
CA TYR A 377 23.33 8.33 -0.39
C TYR A 377 23.69 9.78 -0.73
N SER A 378 23.68 10.64 0.29
CA SER A 378 23.82 12.10 0.15
C SER A 378 25.14 12.57 -0.48
N ILE A 379 26.21 11.72 -0.45
CA ILE A 379 27.53 12.06 -1.00
C ILE A 379 27.56 11.87 -2.52
N ALA A 380 26.78 10.93 -3.08
CA ALA A 380 26.75 10.65 -4.51
C ALA A 380 25.34 10.24 -4.94
N THR A 381 24.68 11.10 -5.71
CA THR A 381 23.27 10.95 -6.14
C THR A 381 22.99 9.73 -7.03
N ASP A 382 24.01 9.11 -7.59
CA ASP A 382 23.88 7.89 -8.39
C ASP A 382 23.69 6.62 -7.54
N TYR A 383 23.84 6.74 -6.22
CA TYR A 383 23.81 5.63 -5.28
C TYR A 383 22.76 5.82 -4.20
N SER A 384 22.31 4.70 -3.64
CA SER A 384 21.48 4.65 -2.43
C SER A 384 22.03 3.61 -1.45
N GLN A 385 21.68 3.75 -0.18
CA GLN A 385 22.22 2.92 0.90
C GLN A 385 21.63 1.51 0.86
N THR A 386 22.43 0.53 1.28
CA THR A 386 22.09 -0.89 1.23
C THR A 386 22.56 -1.65 2.45
N LEU A 387 21.94 -2.80 2.71
CA LEU A 387 22.48 -3.90 3.50
C LEU A 387 23.12 -4.91 2.54
N ASN A 388 24.38 -5.20 2.76
CA ASN A 388 25.15 -6.16 1.96
C ASN A 388 25.47 -7.41 2.79
N LEU A 389 25.18 -8.57 2.22
CA LEU A 389 25.45 -9.88 2.80
C LEU A 389 26.50 -10.59 1.95
N THR A 390 27.66 -10.95 2.54
CA THR A 390 28.74 -11.63 1.83
C THR A 390 29.57 -12.45 2.80
N ASN A 391 29.84 -13.71 2.48
CA ASN A 391 30.70 -14.61 3.26
C ASN A 391 30.36 -14.64 4.75
N GLY A 392 29.06 -14.75 5.08
CA GLY A 392 28.57 -14.82 6.47
C GLY A 392 28.57 -13.48 7.22
N ILE A 393 28.91 -12.37 6.57
CA ILE A 393 28.97 -11.04 7.17
C ILE A 393 27.89 -10.14 6.55
N ALA A 394 27.16 -9.46 7.42
CA ALA A 394 26.27 -8.37 7.04
C ALA A 394 26.96 -7.02 7.32
N SER A 395 26.86 -6.09 6.39
CA SER A 395 27.45 -4.76 6.49
C SER A 395 26.60 -3.71 5.78
N SER A 396 26.69 -2.47 6.22
CA SER A 396 26.15 -1.32 5.49
C SER A 396 26.97 -1.06 4.22
N GLY A 397 26.30 -0.68 3.14
CA GLY A 397 26.94 -0.39 1.86
C GLY A 397 26.14 0.61 1.03
N VAL A 398 26.51 0.74 -0.23
CA VAL A 398 25.83 1.54 -1.23
C VAL A 398 25.77 0.81 -2.56
N SER A 399 24.73 1.00 -3.34
CA SER A 399 24.60 0.45 -4.70
C SER A 399 24.03 1.48 -5.65
N ALA A 400 24.40 1.35 -6.93
CA ALA A 400 23.87 2.21 -7.98
C ALA A 400 22.34 2.00 -8.12
N ARG A 401 21.56 3.10 -8.20
CA ARG A 401 20.10 3.09 -8.15
C ARG A 401 19.42 2.32 -9.27
N ASN A 402 20.08 2.12 -10.40
CA ASN A 402 19.58 1.32 -11.52
C ASN A 402 19.71 -0.20 -11.32
N LEU A 403 20.45 -0.64 -10.32
CA LEU A 403 20.51 -2.06 -10.00
C LEU A 403 19.22 -2.50 -9.32
N GLY A 404 18.73 -3.68 -9.69
CA GLY A 404 17.59 -4.27 -9.00
C GLY A 404 18.05 -5.04 -7.76
N LEU A 405 17.63 -4.60 -6.57
CA LEU A 405 17.94 -5.25 -5.30
C LEU A 405 16.66 -5.72 -4.61
N ALA A 406 16.80 -6.67 -3.70
CA ALA A 406 15.70 -7.12 -2.86
C ALA A 406 15.30 -6.07 -1.83
N ILE A 407 14.05 -6.13 -1.39
CA ILE A 407 13.55 -5.37 -0.24
C ILE A 407 13.09 -6.37 0.81
N ARG A 408 13.60 -6.21 2.05
CA ARG A 408 13.09 -6.90 3.23
C ARG A 408 12.18 -5.91 3.97
N PRO A 409 10.86 -6.01 3.86
CA PRO A 409 9.96 -5.04 4.48
C PRO A 409 10.04 -5.02 5.99
N VAL A 410 9.75 -3.86 6.55
CA VAL A 410 9.58 -3.64 7.99
C VAL A 410 8.23 -2.98 8.26
N ARG A 411 7.75 -3.10 9.49
CA ARG A 411 6.58 -2.35 9.96
C ARG A 411 6.68 -2.01 11.44
N MET A 412 5.97 -0.97 11.86
CA MET A 412 5.84 -0.66 13.27
C MET A 412 5.15 -1.81 14.02
N SER A 413 5.55 -2.03 15.27
CA SER A 413 4.77 -2.92 16.14
C SER A 413 3.43 -2.25 16.48
N PRO A 414 2.32 -2.99 16.41
CA PRO A 414 1.04 -2.48 16.90
C PRO A 414 1.01 -2.38 18.43
N GLU A 415 2.00 -2.96 19.09
CA GLU A 415 2.09 -3.04 20.54
C GLU A 415 3.45 -2.53 20.99
N LEU A 416 3.43 -1.53 21.88
CA LEU A 416 4.61 -1.01 22.53
C LEU A 416 5.01 -1.93 23.68
N LYS A 417 6.24 -2.43 23.69
CA LYS A 417 6.78 -3.21 24.78
C LYS A 417 7.16 -2.31 25.95
N VAL A 418 6.80 -2.73 27.15
CA VAL A 418 7.06 -2.00 28.39
C VAL A 418 7.88 -2.86 29.35
N ASP A 419 9.00 -2.34 29.83
CA ASP A 419 9.73 -2.90 30.96
C ASP A 419 9.07 -2.39 32.26
N ASN A 420 8.18 -3.18 32.81
CA ASN A 420 7.43 -2.84 34.02
C ASN A 420 8.33 -2.56 35.24
N SER A 421 9.58 -3.02 35.26
CA SER A 421 10.55 -2.74 36.32
C SER A 421 11.00 -1.27 36.38
N LYS A 422 10.71 -0.51 35.31
CA LYS A 422 11.04 0.90 35.15
C LYS A 422 9.87 1.84 35.42
N LEU A 423 8.68 1.31 35.60
CA LEU A 423 7.51 2.14 35.96
C LEU A 423 7.73 2.81 37.33
N VAL A 424 7.24 4.02 37.42
CA VAL A 424 7.15 4.73 38.71
C VAL A 424 5.67 4.88 39.08
N VAL A 425 5.29 4.33 40.22
CA VAL A 425 3.89 4.31 40.70
C VAL A 425 3.79 4.96 42.03
N GLY A 426 2.87 5.92 42.23
CA GLY A 426 2.65 6.59 43.50
C GLY A 426 1.96 7.94 43.40
N ASP A 427 1.80 8.63 44.51
CA ASP A 427 1.37 10.04 44.52
C ASP A 427 2.56 10.97 44.24
N LEU A 428 2.97 11.00 42.97
CA LEU A 428 4.20 11.67 42.54
C LEU A 428 4.11 13.21 42.56
N GLU A 429 2.88 13.74 42.58
CA GLU A 429 2.62 15.18 42.58
C GLU A 429 2.09 15.68 43.94
N ASN A 430 1.95 14.80 44.95
CA ASN A 430 1.37 15.10 46.27
C ASN A 430 -0.02 15.74 46.16
N ASN A 431 -0.83 15.29 45.25
CA ASN A 431 -2.17 15.81 44.95
C ASN A 431 -3.29 14.81 45.26
N GLY A 432 -2.96 13.66 45.86
CA GLY A 432 -3.90 12.60 46.23
C GLY A 432 -4.23 11.64 45.11
N ARG A 433 -3.59 11.76 43.93
CA ARG A 433 -3.72 10.83 42.79
C ARG A 433 -2.67 9.74 42.86
N ILE A 434 -2.96 8.59 42.30
CA ILE A 434 -1.93 7.62 41.90
C ILE A 434 -1.59 7.85 40.46
N ARG A 435 -0.32 8.13 40.17
CA ARG A 435 0.24 8.18 38.82
C ARG A 435 1.00 6.90 38.54
N ILE A 436 0.72 6.30 37.41
CA ILE A 436 1.54 5.25 36.75
C ILE A 436 2.34 5.95 35.68
N GLU A 437 3.58 6.33 35.98
CA GLU A 437 4.46 7.01 35.02
C GLU A 437 5.16 5.98 34.14
N ILE A 438 4.77 5.94 32.87
CA ILE A 438 5.36 5.08 31.84
C ILE A 438 6.55 5.81 31.23
N PHE A 439 6.37 7.11 30.93
CA PHE A 439 7.42 8.01 30.49
C PHE A 439 7.08 9.47 30.85
N ASN A 440 8.10 10.19 31.29
CA ASN A 440 8.03 11.63 31.49
C ASN A 440 9.42 12.22 31.25
N GLN A 441 9.56 13.05 30.23
CA GLN A 441 10.87 13.63 29.86
C GLN A 441 11.50 14.45 30.98
N TYR A 442 10.71 14.94 31.93
CA TYR A 442 11.18 15.70 33.11
C TYR A 442 11.27 14.85 34.37
N GLY A 443 10.85 13.59 34.34
CA GLY A 443 10.86 12.65 35.43
C GLY A 443 12.02 11.66 35.38
N SER A 444 12.02 10.74 36.34
CA SER A 444 13.04 9.68 36.40
C SER A 444 12.96 8.70 35.25
N THR A 445 11.76 8.47 34.70
CA THR A 445 11.51 7.64 33.53
C THR A 445 12.04 8.26 32.24
N GLY A 446 12.25 9.58 32.17
CA GLY A 446 12.89 10.25 31.05
C GLY A 446 14.37 9.90 30.88
N SER A 447 15.09 9.70 32.00
CA SER A 447 16.51 9.32 32.00
C SER A 447 16.75 7.81 31.95
N ASN A 448 15.74 6.99 32.31
CA ASN A 448 15.82 5.53 32.33
C ASN A 448 14.48 4.91 31.89
N PRO A 449 14.10 5.11 30.63
CA PRO A 449 12.77 4.71 30.15
C PRO A 449 12.59 3.19 30.12
N GLY A 450 11.37 2.75 30.45
CA GLY A 450 10.91 1.37 30.28
C GLY A 450 10.35 1.10 28.88
N ILE A 451 10.34 2.09 28.01
CA ILE A 451 9.82 2.00 26.63
C ILE A 451 10.83 2.51 25.62
N ASN A 452 10.72 2.01 24.39
CA ASN A 452 11.43 2.59 23.26
C ASN A 452 10.53 3.63 22.56
N GLN A 453 10.82 4.90 22.75
CA GLN A 453 10.02 6.00 22.19
C GLN A 453 9.94 6.01 20.67
N ALA A 454 10.98 5.51 19.95
CA ALA A 454 10.95 5.41 18.50
C ALA A 454 9.87 4.44 17.98
N GLN A 455 9.31 3.60 18.86
CA GLN A 455 8.18 2.71 18.56
C GLN A 455 6.82 3.38 18.74
N ILE A 456 6.74 4.58 19.33
CA ILE A 456 5.47 5.31 19.46
C ILE A 456 5.23 6.06 18.17
N LYS A 457 4.32 5.52 17.35
CA LYS A 457 3.84 6.17 16.14
C LYS A 457 2.44 5.67 15.80
N PHE A 458 1.45 6.56 15.83
CA PHE A 458 0.06 6.20 15.57
C PHE A 458 -0.73 7.39 15.02
N THR A 459 -1.88 7.10 14.37
CA THR A 459 -2.72 8.11 13.68
C THR A 459 -4.18 8.03 14.01
N LYS A 460 -4.62 7.01 14.74
CA LYS A 460 -6.04 6.85 15.10
C LYS A 460 -6.24 6.85 16.60
N ASN A 461 -5.63 5.89 17.26
CA ASN A 461 -5.81 5.72 18.71
C ASN A 461 -4.61 5.04 19.36
N MET A 462 -4.53 5.22 20.66
CA MET A 462 -3.68 4.48 21.58
C MET A 462 -4.52 3.91 22.70
N VAL A 463 -4.37 2.62 22.99
CA VAL A 463 -5.08 1.88 24.03
C VAL A 463 -4.07 1.33 25.03
N VAL A 464 -4.25 1.68 26.31
CA VAL A 464 -3.40 1.24 27.42
C VAL A 464 -4.22 0.37 28.33
N THR A 465 -3.81 -0.90 28.46
CA THR A 465 -4.38 -1.82 29.46
C THR A 465 -3.36 -2.05 30.57
N PHE A 466 -3.79 -1.86 31.79
CA PHE A 466 -2.94 -1.97 32.96
C PHE A 466 -3.65 -2.76 34.09
N ARG A 467 -2.86 -3.37 34.94
CA ARG A 467 -3.33 -4.06 36.15
C ARG A 467 -2.97 -3.24 37.36
N LEU A 468 -3.94 -3.08 38.25
CA LEU A 468 -3.73 -2.53 39.61
C LEU A 468 -3.78 -3.64 40.64
N SER A 469 -2.99 -3.50 41.66
CA SER A 469 -2.97 -4.39 42.84
C SER A 469 -2.64 -3.59 44.08
N GLY A 470 -3.09 -4.10 45.26
CA GLY A 470 -2.83 -3.49 46.54
C GLY A 470 -3.94 -2.53 47.04
N LEU A 471 -5.14 -2.62 46.43
CA LEU A 471 -6.32 -1.90 46.87
C LEU A 471 -7.14 -2.72 47.86
N THR A 472 -7.13 -4.05 47.75
CA THR A 472 -7.87 -4.94 48.68
C THR A 472 -7.40 -4.72 50.10
N ASP A 473 -8.35 -4.46 51.01
CA ASP A 473 -8.13 -4.14 52.44
C ASP A 473 -7.21 -2.91 52.67
N ASN A 474 -6.98 -2.10 51.65
CA ASN A 474 -6.11 -0.92 51.72
C ASN A 474 -6.87 0.40 51.44
N MET A 475 -8.19 0.36 51.36
CA MET A 475 -9.00 1.57 51.15
C MET A 475 -9.64 2.02 52.49
N LYS A 476 -9.75 3.34 52.65
CA LYS A 476 -10.44 3.95 53.79
C LYS A 476 -11.93 3.62 53.76
N GLU A 477 -12.55 3.57 54.96
CA GLU A 477 -13.99 3.37 55.04
C GLU A 477 -14.74 4.50 54.28
N GLY A 478 -15.66 4.10 53.40
CA GLY A 478 -16.43 5.04 52.60
C GLY A 478 -15.73 5.47 51.26
N ALA A 479 -14.54 4.95 50.98
CA ALA A 479 -13.92 5.15 49.69
C ALA A 479 -14.83 4.60 48.58
N GLY A 480 -15.05 5.42 47.54
CA GLY A 480 -15.86 5.06 46.39
C GLY A 480 -15.03 4.45 45.23
N SER A 481 -15.55 4.54 44.04
CA SER A 481 -14.80 4.26 42.83
C SER A 481 -13.96 5.47 42.39
N HIS A 482 -12.87 5.19 41.70
CA HIS A 482 -11.93 6.22 41.25
C HIS A 482 -11.85 6.20 39.72
N VAL A 483 -11.65 7.35 39.09
CA VAL A 483 -11.53 7.47 37.65
C VAL A 483 -10.06 7.44 37.28
N ALA A 484 -9.67 6.48 36.42
CA ALA A 484 -8.37 6.44 35.80
C ALA A 484 -8.45 7.10 34.42
N GLY A 485 -7.51 7.97 34.09
CA GLY A 485 -7.42 8.66 32.84
C GLY A 485 -6.02 8.59 32.21
N LEU A 486 -5.95 8.65 30.89
CA LEU A 486 -4.71 8.69 30.15
C LEU A 486 -4.21 10.13 30.06
N GLU A 487 -2.94 10.33 30.44
CA GLU A 487 -2.19 11.57 30.32
C GLU A 487 -1.09 11.35 29.30
N TYR A 488 -1.25 11.89 28.10
CA TYR A 488 -0.30 11.72 27.00
C TYR A 488 -0.09 13.04 26.27
N ALA A 489 1.15 13.34 25.97
CA ALA A 489 1.55 14.32 24.96
C ALA A 489 2.67 13.72 24.14
N ASP A 490 2.60 13.87 22.82
CA ASP A 490 3.67 13.43 21.93
C ASP A 490 4.97 14.25 22.14
N ALA A 491 6.04 13.91 21.46
CA ALA A 491 7.33 14.59 21.61
C ALA A 491 7.27 16.08 21.24
N SER A 492 6.30 16.51 20.43
CA SER A 492 6.05 17.90 20.04
C SER A 492 4.98 18.60 20.88
N TRP A 493 4.35 17.91 21.82
CA TRP A 493 3.23 18.32 22.67
C TRP A 493 1.86 18.39 21.96
N ASP A 494 1.79 18.01 20.69
CA ASP A 494 0.54 17.94 19.94
C ASP A 494 0.63 16.82 18.88
N PRO A 495 -0.21 15.78 18.92
CA PRO A 495 -1.43 15.67 19.73
C PRO A 495 -1.17 15.37 21.22
N SER A 496 -2.09 15.82 22.05
CA SER A 496 -2.08 15.53 23.48
C SER A 496 -3.48 15.21 24.00
N ARG A 497 -3.53 14.41 25.09
CA ARG A 497 -4.73 14.15 25.86
C ARG A 497 -4.42 14.34 27.36
N TRP A 498 -5.27 15.10 28.03
CA TRP A 498 -5.27 15.30 29.46
C TRP A 498 -6.66 14.93 30.00
N SER A 499 -6.75 13.93 30.85
CA SER A 499 -8.03 13.50 31.43
C SER A 499 -8.58 14.54 32.36
N ASN A 500 -9.87 14.83 32.24
CA ASN A 500 -10.62 15.61 33.22
C ASN A 500 -11.21 14.75 34.36
N PHE A 501 -11.04 13.42 34.28
CA PHE A 501 -11.63 12.44 35.18
C PHE A 501 -13.16 12.58 35.29
N ASP A 502 -13.80 12.83 34.14
CA ASP A 502 -15.22 13.13 34.01
C ASP A 502 -16.07 11.92 33.64
N ASN A 503 -15.52 10.71 33.82
CA ASN A 503 -16.16 9.46 33.43
C ASN A 503 -16.43 9.33 31.94
N SER A 504 -15.57 9.91 31.12
CA SER A 504 -15.68 9.81 29.66
C SER A 504 -15.44 8.36 29.17
N LYS A 505 -15.85 8.08 27.94
CA LYS A 505 -15.60 6.76 27.32
C LYS A 505 -14.11 6.39 27.24
N TYR A 506 -13.22 7.35 27.36
CA TYR A 506 -11.78 7.17 27.30
C TYR A 506 -11.16 6.77 28.65
N ASP A 507 -11.88 6.97 29.73
CA ASP A 507 -11.44 6.75 31.12
C ASP A 507 -11.86 5.36 31.60
N ALA A 508 -11.32 4.90 32.73
CA ALA A 508 -11.71 3.66 33.39
C ALA A 508 -12.21 3.91 34.83
N ASN A 509 -13.21 3.15 35.22
CA ASN A 509 -13.75 3.18 36.59
C ASN A 509 -13.03 2.14 37.46
N VAL A 510 -12.14 2.58 38.32
CA VAL A 510 -11.37 1.75 39.26
C VAL A 510 -12.16 1.48 40.50
N THR A 511 -12.51 0.21 40.75
CA THR A 511 -13.33 -0.23 41.88
C THR A 511 -12.60 -1.16 42.85
N GLY A 512 -11.36 -1.58 42.51
CA GLY A 512 -10.57 -2.52 43.32
C GLY A 512 -9.33 -3.00 42.56
N ASP A 513 -8.70 -4.06 43.02
CA ASP A 513 -7.66 -4.76 42.29
C ASP A 513 -8.24 -5.33 40.99
N GLY A 514 -7.52 -5.19 39.86
CA GLY A 514 -8.05 -5.67 38.60
C GLY A 514 -7.34 -5.13 37.33
N LEU A 515 -7.93 -5.43 36.19
CA LEU A 515 -7.45 -5.05 34.88
C LEU A 515 -8.31 -3.91 34.31
N TYR A 516 -7.68 -2.81 33.92
CA TYR A 516 -8.35 -1.60 33.45
C TYR A 516 -7.81 -1.15 32.11
N THR A 517 -8.63 -0.45 31.34
CA THR A 517 -8.24 0.10 30.04
C THR A 517 -8.60 1.57 29.98
N VAL A 518 -7.60 2.38 29.59
CA VAL A 518 -7.78 3.80 29.20
C VAL A 518 -7.28 3.98 27.77
N TRP A 519 -7.83 4.96 27.05
CA TRP A 519 -7.46 5.12 25.66
C TRP A 519 -7.63 6.56 25.17
N MET A 520 -7.14 6.85 23.98
CA MET A 520 -7.32 8.13 23.30
C MET A 520 -7.48 7.95 21.81
N GLU A 521 -8.10 8.93 21.17
CA GLU A 521 -8.13 9.13 19.72
C GLU A 521 -7.37 10.40 19.37
N THR A 522 -6.62 10.38 18.26
CA THR A 522 -5.87 11.55 17.77
C THR A 522 -6.65 12.34 16.70
N GLY A 523 -7.84 11.85 16.30
CA GLY A 523 -8.48 12.30 15.09
C GLY A 523 -7.63 11.90 13.87
N ASP A 524 -7.23 12.86 13.04
CA ASP A 524 -6.36 12.61 11.89
C ASP A 524 -4.89 13.03 12.14
N ALA A 525 -4.55 13.41 13.38
CA ALA A 525 -3.20 13.83 13.73
C ALA A 525 -2.28 12.62 13.91
N GLU A 526 -1.04 12.73 13.45
CA GLU A 526 0.01 11.73 13.68
C GLU A 526 0.74 12.05 14.98
N ALA A 527 0.85 11.07 15.87
CA ALA A 527 1.61 11.15 17.10
C ALA A 527 2.93 10.41 16.99
N GLU A 528 4.04 11.02 17.42
CA GLU A 528 5.38 10.43 17.44
C GLU A 528 6.08 10.65 18.78
N GLY A 529 6.58 9.56 19.37
CA GLY A 529 7.26 9.59 20.66
C GLY A 529 6.37 10.03 21.81
N ALA A 530 6.95 10.47 22.90
CA ALA A 530 6.23 11.04 24.04
C ALA A 530 7.07 12.09 24.77
N ALA A 531 6.45 13.20 25.15
CA ALA A 531 6.94 14.11 26.18
C ALA A 531 6.44 13.67 27.57
N VAL A 532 5.17 13.27 27.65
CA VAL A 532 4.51 12.70 28.84
C VAL A 532 3.68 11.49 28.42
N PHE A 533 3.74 10.42 29.21
CA PHE A 533 2.94 9.22 29.03
C PHE A 533 2.68 8.57 30.39
N CYS A 534 1.52 8.83 30.94
CA CYS A 534 1.12 8.38 32.28
C CYS A 534 -0.33 7.91 32.27
N VAL A 535 -0.70 7.13 33.29
CA VAL A 535 -2.09 6.91 33.67
C VAL A 535 -2.25 7.49 35.06
N ASP A 536 -3.13 8.46 35.24
CA ASP A 536 -3.46 9.05 36.53
C ASP A 536 -4.80 8.51 37.05
N ILE A 537 -4.88 8.22 38.33
CA ILE A 537 -6.09 7.73 39.00
C ILE A 537 -6.48 8.72 40.08
N ASN A 538 -7.61 9.40 39.85
CA ASN A 538 -8.05 10.51 40.65
C ASN A 538 -8.41 10.06 42.10
N ASN A 539 -7.95 10.81 43.09
CA ASN A 539 -8.18 10.62 44.52
C ASN A 539 -7.77 9.26 45.12
N LEU A 540 -7.16 8.37 44.36
CA LEU A 540 -6.85 7.01 44.79
C LEU A 540 -5.82 6.99 45.96
N ALA A 541 -4.79 7.83 45.88
CA ALA A 541 -3.81 7.95 46.95
C ALA A 541 -4.41 8.60 48.20
N ALA A 542 -5.29 9.58 48.02
CA ALA A 542 -5.99 10.24 49.12
C ALA A 542 -6.90 9.28 49.89
N ASP A 543 -7.52 8.33 49.23
CA ASP A 543 -8.46 7.37 49.80
C ASP A 543 -7.81 6.04 50.21
N ALA A 544 -6.55 5.80 49.87
CA ALA A 544 -5.79 4.66 50.34
C ALA A 544 -5.38 4.81 51.83
N ILE A 545 -5.33 3.69 52.57
CA ILE A 545 -4.75 3.63 53.90
C ILE A 545 -3.24 3.80 53.84
N ASP A 546 -2.63 3.12 52.86
CA ASP A 546 -1.20 3.18 52.56
C ASP A 546 -0.98 3.15 51.03
N ALA A 547 -0.81 4.32 50.47
CA ALA A 547 -0.63 4.46 49.02
C ALA A 547 0.65 3.75 48.47
N SER A 548 1.64 3.51 49.34
CA SER A 548 2.88 2.82 48.94
C SER A 548 2.70 1.32 48.62
N LYS A 549 1.57 0.73 48.99
CA LYS A 549 1.22 -0.66 48.68
C LYS A 549 0.56 -0.80 47.33
N ILE A 550 0.14 0.30 46.71
CA ILE A 550 -0.48 0.26 45.38
C ILE A 550 0.61 0.05 44.36
N THR A 551 0.45 -0.98 43.54
CA THR A 551 1.35 -1.33 42.44
C THR A 551 0.60 -1.43 41.13
N ALA A 552 1.30 -1.21 40.05
CA ALA A 552 0.73 -1.34 38.69
C ALA A 552 1.66 -2.08 37.74
N GLU A 553 1.06 -2.74 36.78
CA GLU A 553 1.71 -3.38 35.67
C GLU A 553 1.03 -2.93 34.34
N ILE A 554 1.79 -2.46 33.39
CA ILE A 554 1.26 -2.27 32.04
C ILE A 554 1.21 -3.63 31.36
N VAL A 555 0.01 -4.06 31.00
CA VAL A 555 -0.27 -5.33 30.36
C VAL A 555 -0.11 -5.23 28.86
N SER A 556 -0.60 -4.14 28.26
CA SER A 556 -0.41 -3.85 26.83
C SER A 556 -0.57 -2.35 26.54
N ILE A 557 0.16 -1.88 25.54
CA ILE A 557 -0.06 -0.58 24.88
C ILE A 557 -0.17 -0.88 23.40
N LYS A 558 -1.33 -0.63 22.83
CA LYS A 558 -1.62 -0.91 21.40
C LYS A 558 -1.93 0.36 20.65
N PHE A 559 -1.50 0.43 19.38
CA PHE A 559 -1.70 1.56 18.50
C PHE A 559 -2.58 1.21 17.30
N ASP A 560 -3.37 2.18 16.84
CA ASP A 560 -4.20 2.12 15.64
C ASP A 560 -5.06 0.84 15.59
N VAL A 561 -5.51 0.36 16.75
CA VAL A 561 -6.41 -0.79 16.81
C VAL A 561 -7.81 -0.38 16.37
N ASP A 562 -8.53 -1.32 15.77
CA ASP A 562 -9.95 -1.16 15.53
C ASP A 562 -10.70 -1.51 16.83
N PRO A 563 -11.25 -0.52 17.56
CA PRO A 563 -11.99 -0.79 18.79
C PRO A 563 -13.39 -1.35 18.51
N GLU A 564 -13.87 -1.33 17.28
CA GLU A 564 -15.24 -1.70 16.95
C GLU A 564 -15.46 -3.20 17.09
N PHE A 565 -16.54 -3.55 17.77
CA PHE A 565 -17.10 -4.89 17.81
C PHE A 565 -18.34 -4.95 16.95
N SER A 566 -18.41 -5.93 16.05
CA SER A 566 -19.53 -6.13 15.15
C SER A 566 -20.22 -7.47 15.36
N MET A 567 -21.54 -7.41 15.42
CA MET A 567 -22.44 -8.57 15.33
C MET A 567 -23.76 -8.14 14.67
N ASP A 568 -24.70 -9.07 14.51
CA ASP A 568 -26.06 -8.73 14.02
C ASP A 568 -26.89 -8.07 15.13
N PHE A 569 -26.91 -6.74 15.15
CA PHE A 569 -27.72 -5.94 16.08
C PHE A 569 -29.16 -5.71 15.59
N SER A 570 -29.55 -6.23 14.44
CA SER A 570 -30.92 -6.01 13.89
C SER A 570 -32.03 -6.59 14.72
N LYS A 571 -31.68 -7.49 15.66
CA LYS A 571 -32.61 -8.20 16.56
C LYS A 571 -32.65 -7.61 17.97
N THR A 572 -32.02 -6.46 18.18
CA THR A 572 -32.11 -5.70 19.44
C THR A 572 -33.57 -5.26 19.67
N GLU A 573 -34.07 -5.47 20.88
CA GLU A 573 -35.46 -5.19 21.23
C GLU A 573 -35.57 -4.14 22.35
N PHE A 574 -36.62 -3.31 22.30
CA PHE A 574 -37.03 -2.50 23.44
C PHE A 574 -38.18 -3.20 24.16
N ASN A 575 -38.03 -3.48 25.44
CA ASN A 575 -38.99 -4.22 26.22
C ASN A 575 -39.12 -3.66 27.66
N ASN A 576 -40.10 -4.22 28.42
CA ASN A 576 -40.29 -3.93 29.81
C ASN A 576 -39.29 -4.71 30.63
N LYS A 577 -38.41 -4.00 31.36
CA LYS A 577 -37.38 -4.62 32.19
C LYS A 577 -38.02 -5.54 33.24
N ASP A 578 -37.73 -6.83 33.11
CA ASP A 578 -38.17 -7.86 34.06
C ASP A 578 -39.67 -7.87 34.32
N GLY A 579 -40.48 -7.27 33.43
CA GLY A 579 -41.93 -7.15 33.59
C GLY A 579 -42.37 -6.24 34.75
N ASN A 580 -41.48 -5.36 35.25
CA ASN A 580 -41.75 -4.52 36.42
C ASN A 580 -42.72 -3.36 36.15
N GLY A 581 -43.07 -3.07 34.87
CA GLY A 581 -43.99 -2.02 34.48
C GLY A 581 -43.47 -0.59 34.68
N THR A 582 -42.20 -0.42 35.02
CA THR A 582 -41.59 0.85 35.38
C THR A 582 -40.47 1.21 34.42
N ASP A 583 -39.51 0.32 34.22
CA ASP A 583 -38.27 0.56 33.51
C ASP A 583 -38.32 -0.03 32.11
N GLY A 584 -37.73 0.69 31.15
CA GLY A 584 -37.47 0.18 29.79
C GLY A 584 -36.11 -0.50 29.75
N ARG A 585 -36.00 -1.49 28.86
CA ARG A 585 -34.75 -2.19 28.56
C ARG A 585 -34.54 -2.24 27.03
N ILE A 586 -33.36 -1.88 26.60
CA ILE A 586 -32.87 -2.24 25.26
C ILE A 586 -32.10 -3.54 25.42
N GLU A 587 -32.68 -4.65 25.04
CA GLU A 587 -32.08 -5.98 25.12
C GLU A 587 -31.22 -6.21 23.88
N ILE A 588 -29.88 -6.18 24.05
CA ILE A 588 -28.91 -6.50 22.99
C ILE A 588 -28.71 -8.01 22.95
N PHE A 589 -28.50 -8.63 24.10
CA PHE A 589 -28.44 -10.09 24.25
C PHE A 589 -28.93 -10.49 25.65
N ASN A 590 -29.72 -11.56 25.69
CA ASN A 590 -30.13 -12.20 26.94
C ASN A 590 -30.31 -13.71 26.71
N GLU A 591 -29.48 -14.51 27.38
CA GLU A 591 -29.50 -15.98 27.26
C GLU A 591 -30.88 -16.59 27.56
N TYR A 592 -31.67 -15.92 28.38
CA TYR A 592 -33.02 -16.34 28.81
C TYR A 592 -34.13 -15.51 28.13
N GLY A 593 -33.79 -14.60 27.22
CA GLY A 593 -34.71 -13.67 26.59
C GLY A 593 -34.99 -13.95 25.11
N ASN A 594 -35.75 -13.04 24.49
CA ASN A 594 -36.14 -13.12 23.10
C ASN A 594 -34.97 -13.03 22.15
N THR A 595 -33.93 -12.22 22.46
CA THR A 595 -32.79 -12.04 21.60
C THR A 595 -32.02 -13.34 21.37
N LYS A 596 -31.84 -14.18 22.40
CA LYS A 596 -31.30 -15.55 22.24
C LYS A 596 -32.23 -16.44 21.42
N ALA A 597 -33.52 -16.40 21.71
CA ALA A 597 -34.51 -17.20 20.98
C ALA A 597 -34.55 -16.83 19.48
N ASN A 598 -34.30 -15.55 19.14
CA ASN A 598 -34.20 -15.02 17.78
C ASN A 598 -32.84 -15.28 17.12
N GLY A 599 -31.93 -16.01 17.78
CA GLY A 599 -30.66 -16.46 17.24
C GLY A 599 -29.54 -15.44 17.29
N VAL A 600 -29.60 -14.49 18.24
CA VAL A 600 -28.45 -13.60 18.53
C VAL A 600 -27.36 -14.43 19.19
N ASP A 601 -26.09 -14.21 18.78
CA ASP A 601 -24.91 -14.85 19.34
C ASP A 601 -23.90 -13.79 19.79
N ALA A 602 -23.67 -13.71 21.09
CA ALA A 602 -22.71 -12.81 21.72
C ALA A 602 -21.41 -13.54 22.14
N SER A 603 -21.17 -14.78 21.70
CA SER A 603 -20.00 -15.57 22.11
C SER A 603 -18.66 -14.99 21.61
N ALA A 604 -18.68 -14.26 20.50
CA ALA A 604 -17.51 -13.59 19.91
C ALA A 604 -17.09 -12.31 20.66
N LEU A 605 -17.93 -11.77 21.56
CA LEU A 605 -17.58 -10.60 22.35
C LEU A 605 -16.40 -10.92 23.29
N SER A 606 -15.31 -10.15 23.17
CA SER A 606 -14.13 -10.27 24.04
C SER A 606 -13.48 -8.91 24.23
N PHE A 607 -13.25 -8.53 25.48
CA PHE A 607 -12.63 -7.26 25.82
C PHE A 607 -12.03 -7.29 27.24
N ALA A 608 -11.18 -6.29 27.53
CA ALA A 608 -10.73 -5.97 28.89
C ALA A 608 -11.00 -4.48 29.14
N GLY A 609 -11.54 -4.17 30.30
CA GLY A 609 -11.87 -2.79 30.68
C GLY A 609 -13.19 -2.32 30.09
N ASN A 610 -13.18 -1.48 29.08
CA ASN A 610 -14.35 -0.74 28.64
C ASN A 610 -15.19 -1.45 27.57
N LEU A 611 -16.52 -1.42 27.79
CA LEU A 611 -17.55 -1.75 26.81
C LEU A 611 -18.41 -0.50 26.59
N ILE A 612 -18.47 0.01 25.37
CA ILE A 612 -19.14 1.26 25.02
C ILE A 612 -20.19 0.95 23.98
N VAL A 613 -21.42 1.43 24.17
CA VAL A 613 -22.54 1.22 23.24
C VAL A 613 -23.14 2.55 22.83
N ASN A 614 -23.09 2.85 21.54
CA ASN A 614 -23.79 3.98 20.95
C ASN A 614 -25.08 3.49 20.27
N PHE A 615 -26.19 4.12 20.60
CA PHE A 615 -27.52 3.70 20.12
C PHE A 615 -28.40 4.90 19.80
N THR A 616 -29.34 4.66 18.89
CA THR A 616 -30.42 5.60 18.58
C THR A 616 -31.72 5.04 19.09
N ILE A 617 -32.51 5.87 19.79
CA ILE A 617 -33.85 5.58 20.22
C ILE A 617 -34.83 6.59 19.62
N THR A 618 -36.00 6.14 19.17
CA THR A 618 -37.05 6.97 18.59
C THR A 618 -38.41 6.52 19.06
N GLY A 619 -39.44 7.37 18.94
CA GLY A 619 -40.80 7.08 19.37
C GLY A 619 -41.05 7.42 20.83
N ILE A 620 -40.18 8.23 21.44
CA ILE A 620 -40.39 8.83 22.77
C ILE A 620 -41.10 10.17 22.65
N ASP A 621 -40.65 11.02 21.70
CA ASP A 621 -41.20 12.35 21.52
C ASP A 621 -42.67 12.28 21.09
N GLY A 622 -43.55 12.99 21.82
CA GLY A 622 -45.01 12.93 21.61
C GLY A 622 -45.69 11.67 22.18
N ASN A 623 -44.94 10.73 22.74
CA ASN A 623 -45.43 9.46 23.28
C ASN A 623 -45.30 9.38 24.82
N LEU A 624 -45.02 10.48 25.48
CA LEU A 624 -44.92 10.57 26.94
C LEU A 624 -46.21 11.04 27.56
N LYS A 625 -46.53 10.50 28.74
CA LYS A 625 -47.63 11.00 29.60
C LYS A 625 -47.30 12.40 30.09
N ASP A 626 -48.33 13.21 30.42
CA ASP A 626 -48.14 14.59 30.88
C ASP A 626 -47.27 14.67 32.19
N SER A 627 -47.35 13.63 33.02
CA SER A 627 -46.58 13.52 34.26
C SER A 627 -45.15 12.99 34.10
N ALA A 628 -44.70 12.74 32.89
CA ALA A 628 -43.40 12.10 32.58
C ALA A 628 -42.22 12.94 33.06
N SER A 629 -41.17 12.28 33.52
CA SER A 629 -39.92 12.88 33.98
C SER A 629 -39.16 13.61 32.90
N LYS A 630 -39.24 13.14 31.66
CA LYS A 630 -38.48 13.65 30.48
C LYS A 630 -36.95 13.66 30.64
N ASN A 631 -36.44 12.88 31.59
CA ASN A 631 -34.99 12.75 31.85
C ASN A 631 -34.73 11.38 32.48
N TYR A 632 -34.46 10.40 31.63
CA TYR A 632 -34.39 9.00 32.03
C TYR A 632 -32.95 8.56 32.21
N LYS A 633 -32.61 8.21 33.47
CA LYS A 633 -31.32 7.63 33.80
C LYS A 633 -31.11 6.36 32.95
N THR A 634 -29.99 6.29 32.26
CA THR A 634 -29.73 5.20 31.30
C THR A 634 -28.34 4.64 31.55
N GLU A 635 -28.27 3.34 31.82
CA GLU A 635 -27.05 2.63 32.22
C GLU A 635 -26.91 1.30 31.49
N LEU A 636 -25.67 0.86 31.24
CA LEU A 636 -25.37 -0.47 30.70
C LEU A 636 -25.52 -1.54 31.78
N SER A 637 -26.01 -2.72 31.38
CA SER A 637 -25.96 -3.95 32.16
C SER A 637 -25.28 -5.03 31.35
N TYR A 638 -24.29 -5.71 31.93
CA TYR A 638 -23.53 -6.76 31.29
C TYR A 638 -23.10 -7.82 32.29
N ALA A 639 -23.12 -9.09 31.88
CA ALA A 639 -22.52 -10.18 32.60
C ALA A 639 -21.99 -11.25 31.58
N THR A 640 -20.84 -11.83 31.92
CA THR A 640 -20.28 -12.99 31.19
C THR A 640 -21.13 -14.23 31.40
N PRO A 641 -20.95 -15.29 30.57
CA PRO A 641 -21.64 -16.57 30.76
C PRO A 641 -21.46 -17.21 32.12
N SER A 642 -20.38 -16.88 32.86
CA SER A 642 -20.15 -17.31 34.24
C SER A 642 -20.74 -16.36 35.29
N TRP A 643 -21.48 -15.33 34.86
CA TRP A 643 -22.03 -14.25 35.71
C TRP A 643 -20.97 -13.35 36.38
N TYR A 644 -19.70 -13.58 36.17
CA TYR A 644 -18.59 -12.78 36.60
C TYR A 644 -17.45 -12.80 35.58
N PRO A 645 -16.84 -11.67 35.24
CA PRO A 645 -17.19 -10.31 35.70
C PRO A 645 -18.54 -9.83 35.17
N SER A 646 -19.13 -8.91 35.90
CA SER A 646 -20.42 -8.30 35.56
C SER A 646 -20.48 -6.82 35.96
N TYR A 647 -21.36 -6.08 35.30
CA TYR A 647 -21.69 -4.69 35.56
C TYR A 647 -23.21 -4.52 35.47
N TRP A 648 -23.81 -3.97 36.55
CA TRP A 648 -25.25 -3.83 36.66
C TRP A 648 -25.70 -2.37 36.82
N GLY A 649 -24.91 -1.40 36.35
CA GLY A 649 -25.14 0.01 36.59
C GLY A 649 -24.85 0.40 38.05
N GLY A 650 -25.43 1.49 38.50
CA GLY A 650 -25.30 1.96 39.87
C GLY A 650 -24.14 2.93 40.13
N SER A 651 -23.18 3.00 39.23
CA SER A 651 -22.11 3.99 39.24
C SER A 651 -22.49 5.19 38.35
N GLU A 652 -21.86 6.34 38.53
CA GLU A 652 -22.00 7.47 37.60
C GLU A 652 -21.18 7.27 36.33
N PHE A 653 -20.25 6.34 36.35
CA PHE A 653 -19.40 6.03 35.19
C PHE A 653 -20.25 5.50 34.03
N GLY A 654 -20.05 6.08 32.84
CA GLY A 654 -20.70 5.64 31.61
C GLY A 654 -22.21 5.82 31.55
N ARG A 655 -22.81 6.50 32.57
CA ARG A 655 -24.23 6.83 32.64
C ARG A 655 -24.56 7.94 31.65
N THR A 656 -25.71 7.83 30.97
CA THR A 656 -26.31 8.94 30.24
C THR A 656 -27.75 9.18 30.67
N TYR A 657 -28.37 10.21 30.11
CA TYR A 657 -29.79 10.53 30.35
C TYR A 657 -30.51 10.71 29.03
N VAL A 658 -31.45 9.80 28.75
CA VAL A 658 -32.32 9.88 27.57
C VAL A 658 -33.41 10.93 27.89
N LYS A 659 -33.55 11.92 26.99
CA LYS A 659 -34.50 13.04 27.12
C LYS A 659 -35.61 13.07 26.07
N GLY A 660 -35.53 12.23 25.06
CA GLY A 660 -36.43 12.13 23.95
C GLY A 660 -35.80 11.29 22.83
N ASP A 661 -36.30 11.46 21.61
CA ASP A 661 -35.72 10.86 20.44
C ASP A 661 -34.30 11.38 20.21
N GLY A 662 -33.35 10.48 19.92
CA GLY A 662 -31.95 10.89 19.75
C GLY A 662 -30.97 9.75 19.74
N THR A 663 -29.69 10.14 19.60
CA THR A 663 -28.55 9.22 19.69
C THR A 663 -27.82 9.45 21.01
N TYR A 664 -27.53 8.37 21.70
CA TYR A 664 -26.96 8.35 23.03
C TYR A 664 -25.83 7.34 23.12
N GLU A 665 -24.97 7.49 24.14
CA GLU A 665 -23.88 6.59 24.42
C GLU A 665 -23.90 6.20 25.90
N VAL A 666 -23.66 4.91 26.19
CA VAL A 666 -23.48 4.36 27.53
C VAL A 666 -22.24 3.49 27.56
N SER A 667 -21.58 3.41 28.70
CA SER A 667 -20.41 2.54 28.83
C SER A 667 -20.37 1.83 30.18
N ALA A 668 -19.58 0.75 30.23
CA ALA A 668 -19.19 0.06 31.46
C ALA A 668 -17.68 -0.14 31.46
N SER A 669 -17.06 -0.09 32.61
CA SER A 669 -15.67 -0.47 32.85
C SER A 669 -15.64 -1.66 33.79
N LEU A 670 -15.00 -2.75 33.38
CA LEU A 670 -14.90 -3.99 34.15
C LEU A 670 -13.43 -4.28 34.48
N ALA A 671 -13.20 -4.71 35.72
CA ALA A 671 -11.85 -4.92 36.27
C ALA A 671 -11.18 -6.25 35.82
N ASP A 672 -11.78 -6.96 34.86
CA ASP A 672 -11.26 -8.24 34.37
C ASP A 672 -11.54 -8.45 32.89
N LYS A 673 -10.84 -9.41 32.29
CA LYS A 673 -11.11 -9.81 30.92
C LYS A 673 -12.48 -10.48 30.81
N CYS A 674 -13.31 -9.98 29.91
CA CYS A 674 -14.65 -10.49 29.60
C CYS A 674 -14.64 -11.30 28.32
N SER A 675 -15.45 -12.38 28.25
CA SER A 675 -15.63 -13.17 27.06
C SER A 675 -17.08 -13.68 26.97
N GLY A 676 -17.76 -13.42 25.87
CA GLY A 676 -19.18 -13.67 25.66
C GLY A 676 -20.07 -12.85 26.58
N ALA A 677 -21.37 -13.09 26.50
CA ALA A 677 -22.37 -12.50 27.38
C ALA A 677 -23.43 -13.51 27.77
N VAL A 678 -23.95 -13.43 29.00
CA VAL A 678 -25.21 -14.06 29.43
C VAL A 678 -26.32 -13.03 29.46
N VAL A 679 -26.00 -11.80 29.82
CA VAL A 679 -26.88 -10.63 29.74
C VAL A 679 -26.06 -9.46 29.17
N TRP A 680 -26.66 -8.74 28.23
CA TRP A 680 -26.13 -7.48 27.71
C TRP A 680 -27.30 -6.59 27.29
N SER A 681 -27.52 -5.53 28.02
CA SER A 681 -28.67 -4.64 27.86
C SER A 681 -28.35 -3.21 28.30
N ILE A 682 -29.22 -2.29 27.91
CA ILE A 682 -29.22 -0.90 28.36
C ILE A 682 -30.51 -0.69 29.09
N GLU A 683 -30.43 -0.24 30.37
CA GLU A 683 -31.55 0.00 31.25
C GLU A 683 -31.94 1.48 31.22
N LEU A 684 -33.23 1.77 30.96
CA LEU A 684 -33.78 3.11 30.96
C LEU A 684 -34.79 3.23 32.11
N TYR A 685 -34.31 3.72 33.24
CA TYR A 685 -35.09 3.78 34.49
C TYR A 685 -36.30 4.74 34.34
N ASP A 686 -37.44 4.29 34.78
CA ASP A 686 -38.73 5.00 34.78
C ASP A 686 -39.34 5.25 33.38
N LEU A 687 -38.64 4.97 32.28
CA LEU A 687 -39.14 5.29 30.92
C LEU A 687 -40.43 4.51 30.58
N TRP A 688 -40.47 3.19 30.88
CA TRP A 688 -41.58 2.35 30.48
C TRP A 688 -42.93 2.82 31.05
N LYS A 689 -42.95 3.20 32.35
CA LYS A 689 -44.13 3.69 33.03
C LYS A 689 -44.64 5.02 32.48
N ASP A 690 -43.75 5.83 31.92
CA ASP A 690 -44.02 7.18 31.46
C ASP A 690 -44.48 7.17 29.97
N LEU A 691 -44.28 6.09 29.21
CA LEU A 691 -44.76 5.95 27.83
C LEU A 691 -46.31 5.75 27.79
N VAL A 692 -46.95 6.38 26.78
CA VAL A 692 -48.34 6.16 26.46
C VAL A 692 -48.49 4.82 25.74
N ASP A 693 -47.67 4.58 24.72
CA ASP A 693 -47.60 3.35 23.93
C ASP A 693 -46.16 2.90 23.75
N PRO A 694 -45.64 1.97 24.56
CA PRO A 694 -44.28 1.47 24.45
C PRO A 694 -43.97 0.80 23.09
N THR A 695 -44.98 0.34 22.31
CA THR A 695 -44.75 -0.32 21.01
C THR A 695 -44.27 0.65 19.92
N GLN A 696 -44.42 1.95 20.14
CA GLN A 696 -43.92 3.00 19.25
C GLN A 696 -42.41 3.16 19.32
N VAL A 697 -41.80 2.76 20.46
CA VAL A 697 -40.38 2.93 20.65
C VAL A 697 -39.59 1.97 19.76
N LYS A 698 -38.61 2.52 19.01
CA LYS A 698 -37.68 1.78 18.16
C LYS A 698 -36.26 2.09 18.59
N VAL A 699 -35.42 1.08 18.55
CA VAL A 699 -34.02 1.16 18.93
C VAL A 699 -33.13 0.63 17.83
N LYS A 700 -31.95 1.22 17.72
CA LYS A 700 -30.90 0.80 16.80
C LYS A 700 -29.55 0.96 17.50
N ILE A 701 -28.77 -0.10 17.55
CA ILE A 701 -27.35 -0.02 17.92
C ILE A 701 -26.59 0.50 16.71
N ASN A 702 -25.87 1.60 16.87
CA ASN A 702 -25.10 2.23 15.81
C ASN A 702 -23.70 1.61 15.74
N HIS A 703 -23.02 1.54 16.87
CA HIS A 703 -21.72 0.86 17.01
C HIS A 703 -21.47 0.44 18.47
N VAL A 704 -20.59 -0.49 18.64
CA VAL A 704 -20.07 -0.97 19.92
C VAL A 704 -18.55 -0.88 19.89
N LEU A 705 -17.95 -0.29 20.93
CA LEU A 705 -16.50 -0.19 21.05
C LEU A 705 -16.00 -1.01 22.22
N THR A 706 -14.96 -1.78 21.97
CA THR A 706 -14.25 -2.62 22.95
C THR A 706 -12.73 -2.35 22.84
N PRO A 707 -12.24 -1.18 23.29
CA PRO A 707 -10.85 -0.76 23.06
C PRO A 707 -9.81 -1.75 23.56
N GLY A 708 -10.11 -2.48 24.65
CA GLY A 708 -9.23 -3.47 25.27
C GLY A 708 -9.35 -4.90 24.73
N LYS A 709 -9.83 -5.08 23.48
CA LYS A 709 -9.91 -6.41 22.84
C LYS A 709 -8.56 -6.96 22.38
#